data_e5ab8bf8f9916301de9ecfc1fca6f43f
#
_entry.id   e5ab8bf8f9916301de9ecfc1fca6f43f
#
_cell.length_a   1.000
_cell.length_b   1.000
_cell.length_c   1.000
_cell.angle_alpha   90.00
_cell.angle_beta   90.00
_cell.angle_gamma   90.00
#
_symmetry.space_group_name_H-M   'P 1'
#
loop_
_entity.id
_entity.type
_entity.pdbx_description
1 polymer ?
#
loop_
_entity_poly.entity_id
_entity_poly.type
_entity_poly.pdbx_seq_one_letter_code
_entity_poly.pdbx_strand_id
1 'polypeptide(L)'
;MRKFLATLLALVMTLALMVPASWGENKETYQLPDSLEGKTVILHTNDVHGAIDKYAKVAALRDECYDKGAHQVILLDAGDFSQGSPYVSLSKGATALDMMALVGYDVITLGNHEFDYGFPQLMENLKKHQGDFMVACNNLVDDEGELLFAPGGTAPIYADDTYETELFRIAIVGMATPETQTKANPALMKGLSFIGGKDLYKVTQEDVDMARSEGNADIVIALGHLGVDKSSEPNCSYNVMQNVKGIDLFIDGHSHTVMTASKDNSMVQSTGTGLAYVGAIVIDNATKSIESNGLIDLSAYTKEDATVKAAADKIISDINAEYGKVFARTDVELNGAKEPGNRTQETNLGDLITDSMLWAIRKDAELTVPAENVVAITNGGGIRAWIHKGDISKLDVNTVLPFGNTVAVVYVTGAELLEALEASTFALPDSLGGFPQIAGMNISIDATKKYDPQTTPYPSGSGKATYYGPASINRVTINSVNGKAFDPNKTYAVVTNNFCAAGGDTYYAFAAASSQFDTGLPLDEVLMDYITTELKGVVGEQYAQPQGRITITLPAEEPTTPTKPESPKTADTGVVVYGLVAVRHGSRRCRGGDLQEAQGHLSDLLSLTQHFPCPGGQAPPGLFLSWRYSATKITKTAFQIRRDML
;
A
#
# COMPACT_ATOMS: atom_id res chain seq x y z
N MET A 1 58.20 12.88 -23.22
CA MET A 1 57.19 11.86 -22.87
C MET A 1 56.93 11.76 -21.35
N ARG A 2 57.92 11.56 -20.47
CA ARG A 2 57.66 11.40 -19.01
C ARG A 2 56.99 12.63 -18.35
N LYS A 3 57.32 13.89 -18.74
CA LYS A 3 56.66 15.09 -18.20
C LYS A 3 55.25 15.31 -18.72
N PHE A 4 54.94 14.85 -19.94
CA PHE A 4 53.60 14.92 -20.53
C PHE A 4 52.66 13.91 -19.88
N LEU A 5 53.17 12.72 -19.53
CA LEU A 5 52.42 11.67 -18.83
C LEU A 5 52.10 12.09 -17.39
N ALA A 6 53.02 12.77 -16.70
CA ALA A 6 52.79 13.28 -15.35
C ALA A 6 51.74 14.39 -15.30
N THR A 7 51.73 15.28 -16.33
CA THR A 7 50.72 16.35 -16.43
C THR A 7 49.34 15.80 -16.81
N LEU A 8 49.31 14.75 -17.66
CA LEU A 8 48.05 14.07 -18.01
C LEU A 8 47.48 13.31 -16.80
N LEU A 9 48.36 12.66 -16.00
CA LEU A 9 47.92 11.95 -14.78
C LEU A 9 47.45 12.94 -13.70
N ALA A 10 48.07 14.09 -13.55
CA ALA A 10 47.63 15.15 -12.65
C ALA A 10 46.29 15.77 -13.10
N LEU A 11 46.08 15.93 -14.42
CA LEU A 11 44.82 16.45 -14.97
C LEU A 11 43.67 15.40 -14.81
N VAL A 12 43.97 14.12 -14.96
CA VAL A 12 42.98 13.05 -14.72
C VAL A 12 42.66 12.92 -13.23
N MET A 13 43.64 13.08 -12.33
CA MET A 13 43.38 13.10 -10.88
C MET A 13 42.64 14.37 -10.44
N THR A 14 42.81 15.52 -11.08
CA THR A 14 42.02 16.72 -10.77
C THR A 14 40.60 16.66 -11.37
N LEU A 15 40.38 15.97 -12.50
CA LEU A 15 39.04 15.72 -13.01
C LEU A 15 38.29 14.61 -12.21
N ALA A 16 39.01 13.66 -11.60
CA ALA A 16 38.42 12.64 -10.72
C ALA A 16 38.02 13.21 -9.33
N LEU A 17 38.48 14.39 -8.96
CA LEU A 17 38.08 15.11 -7.74
C LEU A 17 36.95 16.14 -7.98
N MET A 18 36.50 16.31 -9.21
CA MET A 18 35.27 17.02 -9.58
C MET A 18 34.17 16.02 -9.98
N VAL A 19 33.99 14.96 -9.20
CA VAL A 19 32.66 14.37 -9.07
C VAL A 19 31.85 15.48 -8.40
N PRO A 20 30.80 16.03 -9.03
CA PRO A 20 29.89 16.86 -8.27
C PRO A 20 29.44 15.95 -7.12
N ALA A 21 29.71 16.36 -5.87
CA ALA A 21 28.98 15.82 -4.77
C ALA A 21 27.53 15.87 -5.25
N SER A 22 26.92 14.73 -5.45
CA SER A 22 25.49 14.65 -5.56
C SER A 22 25.00 15.52 -4.41
N TRP A 23 24.33 16.59 -4.73
CA TRP A 23 23.58 17.34 -3.76
C TRP A 23 22.51 16.33 -3.29
N GLY A 24 22.89 15.51 -2.32
CA GLY A 24 21.90 14.95 -1.43
C GLY A 24 21.21 16.19 -0.88
N GLU A 25 19.98 16.41 -1.28
CA GLU A 25 19.11 17.27 -0.52
C GLU A 25 19.32 16.82 0.92
N ASN A 26 19.87 17.68 1.77
CA ASN A 26 19.70 17.56 3.21
C ASN A 26 18.18 17.65 3.40
N LYS A 27 17.49 16.53 3.30
CA LYS A 27 16.14 16.40 3.83
C LYS A 27 16.34 16.59 5.33
N GLU A 28 16.11 17.82 5.81
CA GLU A 28 16.03 18.05 7.24
C GLU A 28 14.98 17.06 7.77
N THR A 29 15.46 16.02 8.46
CA THR A 29 14.59 15.07 9.14
C THR A 29 13.81 15.85 10.19
N TYR A 30 12.49 15.75 10.13
CA TYR A 30 11.62 16.39 11.11
C TYR A 30 12.00 15.92 12.52
N GLN A 31 12.09 16.86 13.44
CA GLN A 31 12.31 16.63 14.85
C GLN A 31 11.08 17.10 15.62
N LEU A 32 10.62 16.29 16.58
CA LEU A 32 9.57 16.73 17.48
C LEU A 32 10.02 17.99 18.24
N PRO A 33 9.15 18.97 18.47
CA PRO A 33 9.43 20.10 19.32
C PRO A 33 10.02 19.68 20.69
N ASP A 34 10.83 20.54 21.29
CA ASP A 34 11.42 20.25 22.61
C ASP A 34 10.36 20.12 23.71
N SER A 35 9.24 20.83 23.58
CA SER A 35 8.07 20.73 24.45
C SER A 35 6.81 20.53 23.62
N LEU A 36 5.96 19.62 24.06
CA LEU A 36 4.64 19.32 23.51
C LEU A 36 3.52 19.67 24.50
N GLU A 37 3.81 20.50 25.53
CA GLU A 37 2.79 20.99 26.47
C GLU A 37 1.66 21.72 25.72
N GLY A 38 0.41 21.37 26.02
CA GLY A 38 -0.77 21.91 25.35
C GLY A 38 -0.93 21.47 23.91
N LYS A 39 -0.26 20.41 23.50
CA LYS A 39 -0.36 19.82 22.16
C LYS A 39 -0.97 18.42 22.19
N THR A 40 -1.67 18.09 21.12
CA THR A 40 -2.04 16.72 20.74
C THR A 40 -1.18 16.31 19.55
N VAL A 41 -0.66 15.09 19.58
CA VAL A 41 0.20 14.58 18.53
C VAL A 41 -0.49 13.41 17.84
N ILE A 42 -0.58 13.43 16.51
CA ILE A 42 -0.91 12.25 15.72
C ILE A 42 0.41 11.69 15.20
N LEU A 43 0.70 10.44 15.54
CA LEU A 43 1.73 9.64 14.89
C LEU A 43 1.06 8.72 13.89
N HIS A 44 1.69 8.48 12.74
CA HIS A 44 1.12 7.56 11.76
C HIS A 44 2.16 6.75 11.00
N THR A 45 1.71 5.60 10.54
CA THR A 45 2.46 4.66 9.71
C THR A 45 1.61 4.23 8.52
N ASN A 46 2.24 3.64 7.52
CA ASN A 46 1.61 3.00 6.37
C ASN A 46 2.58 1.99 5.74
N ASP A 47 2.07 1.02 5.00
CA ASP A 47 2.88 0.06 4.22
C ASP A 47 4.00 -0.56 5.07
N VAL A 48 3.66 -1.02 6.28
CA VAL A 48 4.64 -1.60 7.22
C VAL A 48 5.24 -2.89 6.66
N HIS A 49 4.47 -3.68 5.92
CA HIS A 49 4.92 -4.88 5.21
C HIS A 49 5.78 -5.81 6.07
N GLY A 50 5.38 -5.98 7.34
CA GLY A 50 6.02 -6.93 8.24
C GLY A 50 7.38 -6.53 8.79
N ALA A 51 7.73 -5.24 8.79
CA ALA A 51 8.92 -4.70 9.47
C ALA A 51 8.73 -4.66 11.00
N ILE A 52 8.42 -5.82 11.61
CA ILE A 52 8.03 -5.93 13.02
C ILE A 52 9.16 -5.56 13.99
N ASP A 53 10.42 -5.67 13.56
CA ASP A 53 11.60 -5.26 14.29
C ASP A 53 11.62 -3.77 14.67
N LYS A 54 10.87 -2.94 13.92
CA LYS A 54 10.84 -1.49 14.10
C LYS A 54 9.66 -0.98 14.95
N TYR A 55 8.69 -1.81 15.27
CA TYR A 55 7.55 -1.41 16.10
C TYR A 55 7.97 -0.94 17.50
N ALA A 56 9.09 -1.48 18.04
CA ALA A 56 9.65 -1.00 19.31
C ALA A 56 10.06 0.47 19.27
N LYS A 57 10.48 0.97 18.13
CA LYS A 57 10.80 2.39 17.92
C LYS A 57 9.55 3.25 17.84
N VAL A 58 8.47 2.75 17.22
CA VAL A 58 7.18 3.44 17.16
C VAL A 58 6.60 3.63 18.57
N ALA A 59 6.62 2.56 19.38
CA ALA A 59 6.18 2.64 20.78
C ALA A 59 7.03 3.62 21.60
N ALA A 60 8.36 3.55 21.49
CA ALA A 60 9.25 4.48 22.18
C ALA A 60 9.06 5.94 21.74
N LEU A 61 8.72 6.18 20.45
CA LEU A 61 8.43 7.52 19.97
C LEU A 61 7.11 8.06 20.53
N ARG A 62 6.08 7.22 20.65
CA ARG A 62 4.83 7.56 21.33
C ARG A 62 5.09 7.98 22.79
N ASP A 63 5.88 7.19 23.50
CA ASP A 63 6.23 7.49 24.89
C ASP A 63 7.07 8.77 25.00
N GLU A 64 7.98 9.03 24.03
CA GLU A 64 8.73 10.28 23.96
C GLU A 64 7.81 11.51 23.79
N CYS A 65 6.71 11.39 23.03
CA CYS A 65 5.76 12.47 22.92
C CYS A 65 5.14 12.82 24.29
N TYR A 66 4.77 11.80 25.07
CA TYR A 66 4.27 12.01 26.45
C TYR A 66 5.35 12.57 27.38
N ASP A 67 6.58 12.09 27.31
CA ASP A 67 7.72 12.61 28.09
C ASP A 67 8.00 14.09 27.78
N LYS A 68 7.73 14.53 26.55
CA LYS A 68 7.82 15.94 26.13
C LYS A 68 6.60 16.79 26.53
N GLY A 69 5.62 16.19 27.19
CA GLY A 69 4.42 16.88 27.69
C GLY A 69 3.25 16.89 26.72
N ALA A 70 3.22 16.01 25.71
CA ALA A 70 2.05 15.88 24.84
C ALA A 70 0.82 15.56 25.67
N HIS A 71 -0.25 16.32 25.42
CA HIS A 71 -1.50 16.13 26.13
C HIS A 71 -2.17 14.81 25.75
N GLN A 72 -2.15 14.47 24.48
CA GLN A 72 -2.60 13.20 23.94
C GLN A 72 -1.76 12.81 22.73
N VAL A 73 -1.55 11.50 22.55
CA VAL A 73 -0.92 10.93 21.36
C VAL A 73 -1.92 9.95 20.73
N ILE A 74 -2.21 10.12 19.45
CA ILE A 74 -3.08 9.25 18.66
C ILE A 74 -2.21 8.56 17.61
N LEU A 75 -2.26 7.23 17.55
CA LEU A 75 -1.45 6.43 16.63
C LEU A 75 -2.35 5.81 15.55
N LEU A 76 -2.06 6.14 14.28
CA LEU A 76 -2.85 5.74 13.11
C LEU A 76 -2.02 4.87 12.16
N ASP A 77 -2.69 3.94 11.44
CA ASP A 77 -2.07 3.20 10.34
C ASP A 77 -2.92 3.25 9.08
N ALA A 78 -2.28 3.56 7.96
CA ALA A 78 -2.93 3.69 6.66
C ALA A 78 -2.86 2.42 5.80
N GLY A 79 -2.80 1.22 6.41
CA GLY A 79 -2.94 -0.08 5.75
C GLY A 79 -1.65 -0.69 5.21
N ASP A 80 -1.77 -1.89 4.66
CA ASP A 80 -0.69 -2.77 4.17
C ASP A 80 0.28 -3.20 5.30
N PHE A 81 -0.28 -3.70 6.40
CA PHE A 81 0.47 -4.25 7.52
C PHE A 81 0.55 -5.79 7.52
N SER A 82 -0.40 -6.48 6.86
CA SER A 82 -0.61 -7.94 6.99
C SER A 82 0.34 -8.79 6.15
N GLN A 83 1.01 -8.21 5.17
CA GLN A 83 1.81 -8.91 4.16
C GLN A 83 3.17 -8.23 4.00
N GLY A 84 4.21 -8.98 3.61
CA GLY A 84 5.54 -8.47 3.28
C GLY A 84 6.62 -9.42 3.74
N SER A 85 7.02 -9.36 5.00
CA SER A 85 8.02 -10.31 5.52
C SER A 85 7.38 -11.63 5.96
N PRO A 86 8.13 -12.74 5.99
CA PRO A 86 7.65 -14.02 6.52
C PRO A 86 7.13 -13.93 7.96
N TYR A 87 7.59 -12.96 8.74
CA TYR A 87 7.17 -12.75 10.12
C TYR A 87 5.68 -12.45 10.29
N VAL A 88 5.06 -11.90 9.25
CA VAL A 88 3.60 -11.65 9.22
C VAL A 88 2.88 -12.53 8.20
N SER A 89 3.52 -12.86 7.07
CA SER A 89 2.89 -13.63 5.99
C SER A 89 2.57 -15.06 6.41
N LEU A 90 3.46 -15.73 7.16
CA LEU A 90 3.26 -17.08 7.65
C LEU A 90 2.07 -17.21 8.63
N SER A 91 1.76 -16.13 9.35
CA SER A 91 0.57 -16.04 10.22
C SER A 91 -0.66 -15.47 9.50
N LYS A 92 -0.58 -15.24 8.18
CA LYS A 92 -1.63 -14.61 7.38
C LYS A 92 -2.10 -13.26 7.96
N GLY A 93 -1.14 -12.46 8.44
CA GLY A 93 -1.37 -11.12 8.99
C GLY A 93 -1.69 -11.07 10.49
N ALA A 94 -1.94 -12.21 11.16
CA ALA A 94 -2.28 -12.20 12.60
C ALA A 94 -1.18 -11.55 13.45
N THR A 95 0.09 -11.88 13.20
CA THR A 95 1.24 -11.31 13.92
C THR A 95 1.33 -9.78 13.79
N ALA A 96 0.96 -9.22 12.64
CA ALA A 96 0.96 -7.75 12.47
C ALA A 96 -0.02 -7.10 13.44
N LEU A 97 -1.25 -7.61 13.53
CA LEU A 97 -2.28 -7.09 14.43
C LEU A 97 -1.91 -7.29 15.92
N ASP A 98 -1.31 -8.45 16.28
CA ASP A 98 -0.77 -8.67 17.63
C ASP A 98 0.27 -7.59 18.01
N MET A 99 1.17 -7.26 17.09
CA MET A 99 2.19 -6.22 17.32
C MET A 99 1.57 -4.82 17.36
N MET A 100 0.62 -4.51 16.49
CA MET A 100 -0.07 -3.21 16.46
C MET A 100 -0.88 -2.97 17.75
N ALA A 101 -1.56 -3.99 18.25
CA ALA A 101 -2.24 -3.94 19.54
C ALA A 101 -1.26 -3.70 20.70
N LEU A 102 -0.11 -4.38 20.70
CA LEU A 102 0.94 -4.21 21.71
C LEU A 102 1.55 -2.80 21.68
N VAL A 103 1.74 -2.20 20.51
CA VAL A 103 2.21 -0.82 20.32
C VAL A 103 1.15 0.20 20.75
N GLY A 104 -0.13 -0.16 20.64
CA GLY A 104 -1.27 0.69 21.02
C GLY A 104 -1.70 1.63 19.90
N TYR A 105 -1.93 1.09 18.71
CA TYR A 105 -2.62 1.82 17.65
C TYR A 105 -4.06 2.10 18.04
N ASP A 106 -4.59 3.27 17.62
CA ASP A 106 -5.94 3.73 17.95
C ASP A 106 -6.91 3.50 16.80
N VAL A 107 -6.49 3.84 15.56
CA VAL A 107 -7.31 3.67 14.34
C VAL A 107 -6.43 3.16 13.21
N ILE A 108 -6.94 2.19 12.48
CA ILE A 108 -6.30 1.65 11.28
C ILE A 108 -7.28 1.72 10.10
N THR A 109 -6.78 1.84 8.88
CA THR A 109 -7.55 1.53 7.67
C THR A 109 -7.01 0.27 7.01
N LEU A 110 -7.65 -0.17 5.94
CA LEU A 110 -7.27 -1.38 5.22
C LEU A 110 -6.56 -1.00 3.92
N GLY A 111 -5.41 -1.61 3.67
CA GLY A 111 -4.78 -1.61 2.36
C GLY A 111 -5.26 -2.79 1.50
N ASN A 112 -4.66 -2.97 0.34
CA ASN A 112 -5.01 -4.09 -0.53
C ASN A 112 -4.44 -5.42 -0.01
N HIS A 113 -3.34 -5.39 0.71
CA HIS A 113 -2.68 -6.60 1.21
C HIS A 113 -3.34 -7.21 2.44
N GLU A 114 -4.27 -6.55 3.08
CA GLU A 114 -5.13 -7.14 4.11
C GLU A 114 -6.04 -8.23 3.53
N PHE A 115 -6.29 -8.23 2.23
CA PHE A 115 -7.16 -9.17 1.53
C PHE A 115 -6.42 -10.33 0.84
N ASP A 116 -5.09 -10.40 0.91
CA ASP A 116 -4.28 -11.43 0.25
C ASP A 116 -4.63 -12.85 0.70
N TYR A 117 -5.06 -12.98 1.94
CA TYR A 117 -5.48 -14.28 2.53
C TYR A 117 -7.01 -14.47 2.57
N GLY A 118 -7.75 -13.56 1.90
CA GLY A 118 -9.21 -13.55 1.82
C GLY A 118 -9.89 -12.86 3.02
N PHE A 119 -11.08 -12.32 2.75
CA PHE A 119 -11.86 -11.59 3.74
C PHE A 119 -12.21 -12.39 5.01
N PRO A 120 -12.56 -13.70 4.92
CA PRO A 120 -12.82 -14.48 6.13
C PRO A 120 -11.61 -14.56 7.08
N GLN A 121 -10.38 -14.66 6.53
CA GLN A 121 -9.15 -14.68 7.33
C GLN A 121 -8.89 -13.32 7.98
N LEU A 122 -9.08 -12.22 7.24
CA LEU A 122 -8.99 -10.87 7.78
C LEU A 122 -9.95 -10.70 8.96
N MET A 123 -11.22 -11.10 8.79
CA MET A 123 -12.23 -11.00 9.86
C MET A 123 -11.91 -11.87 11.07
N GLU A 124 -11.34 -13.07 10.86
CA GLU A 124 -10.88 -13.92 11.96
C GLU A 124 -9.75 -13.24 12.76
N ASN A 125 -8.81 -12.62 12.07
CA ASN A 125 -7.71 -11.89 12.70
C ASN A 125 -8.23 -10.66 13.47
N LEU A 126 -9.04 -9.82 12.86
CA LEU A 126 -9.61 -8.61 13.47
C LEU A 126 -10.48 -8.92 14.70
N LYS A 127 -11.18 -10.06 14.69
CA LYS A 127 -12.00 -10.48 15.83
C LYS A 127 -11.19 -10.69 17.11
N LYS A 128 -9.94 -11.11 17.03
CA LYS A 128 -9.04 -11.28 18.18
C LYS A 128 -8.67 -9.95 18.81
N HIS A 129 -8.72 -8.86 18.04
CA HIS A 129 -8.34 -7.51 18.43
C HIS A 129 -9.53 -6.56 18.57
N GLN A 130 -10.73 -7.13 18.80
CA GLN A 130 -11.92 -6.32 19.01
C GLN A 130 -11.80 -5.48 20.28
N GLY A 131 -11.69 -4.16 20.11
CA GLY A 131 -11.53 -3.20 21.19
C GLY A 131 -10.09 -2.70 21.39
N ASP A 132 -9.11 -3.28 20.70
CA ASP A 132 -7.74 -2.77 20.76
C ASP A 132 -7.57 -1.50 19.90
N PHE A 133 -8.20 -1.50 18.71
CA PHE A 133 -8.21 -0.37 17.78
C PHE A 133 -9.51 -0.35 16.96
N MET A 134 -9.80 0.78 16.32
CA MET A 134 -10.90 0.92 15.38
C MET A 134 -10.41 0.67 13.95
N VAL A 135 -11.18 -0.10 13.17
CA VAL A 135 -10.99 -0.19 11.71
C VAL A 135 -11.93 0.79 11.03
N ALA A 136 -11.39 1.75 10.28
CA ALA A 136 -12.13 2.78 9.55
C ALA A 136 -12.05 2.51 8.04
N CYS A 137 -13.21 2.30 7.37
CA CYS A 137 -13.27 2.13 5.93
C CYS A 137 -14.67 2.48 5.41
N ASN A 138 -14.78 3.58 4.65
CA ASN A 138 -16.06 4.12 4.20
C ASN A 138 -16.51 3.62 2.83
N ASN A 139 -15.74 2.76 2.20
CA ASN A 139 -15.97 2.41 0.80
C ASN A 139 -15.90 0.91 0.49
N LEU A 140 -15.75 0.06 1.49
CA LEU A 140 -15.87 -1.41 1.32
C LEU A 140 -17.31 -1.84 1.60
N VAL A 141 -17.94 -2.48 0.62
CA VAL A 141 -19.34 -2.91 0.67
C VAL A 141 -19.49 -4.38 0.26
N ASP A 142 -20.58 -5.00 0.74
CA ASP A 142 -21.02 -6.33 0.29
C ASP A 142 -21.81 -6.28 -1.03
N ASP A 143 -22.36 -7.45 -1.46
CA ASP A 143 -23.15 -7.57 -2.69
C ASP A 143 -24.47 -6.76 -2.65
N GLU A 144 -25.00 -6.47 -1.46
CA GLU A 144 -26.17 -5.64 -1.26
C GLU A 144 -25.84 -4.14 -1.25
N GLY A 145 -24.56 -3.78 -1.25
CA GLY A 145 -24.04 -2.41 -1.21
C GLY A 145 -23.97 -1.83 0.20
N GLU A 146 -24.04 -2.67 1.22
CA GLU A 146 -23.95 -2.27 2.62
C GLU A 146 -22.49 -2.18 3.09
N LEU A 147 -22.17 -1.13 3.86
CA LEU A 147 -20.83 -0.95 4.39
C LEU A 147 -20.45 -2.07 5.38
N LEU A 148 -19.26 -2.63 5.22
CA LEU A 148 -18.75 -3.70 6.07
C LEU A 148 -18.00 -3.18 7.31
N PHE A 149 -17.51 -1.93 7.26
CA PHE A 149 -16.83 -1.26 8.38
C PHE A 149 -17.43 0.12 8.63
N ALA A 150 -17.16 0.67 9.81
CA ALA A 150 -17.49 2.07 10.08
C ALA A 150 -16.66 2.99 9.17
N PRO A 151 -17.25 4.07 8.63
CA PRO A 151 -16.53 5.01 7.79
C PRO A 151 -15.42 5.75 8.54
N GLY A 152 -15.52 5.79 9.86
CA GLY A 152 -14.64 6.52 10.75
C GLY A 152 -15.37 6.96 12.00
N GLY A 153 -14.87 7.95 12.68
CA GLY A 153 -15.51 8.48 13.87
C GLY A 153 -14.93 9.81 14.32
N THR A 154 -15.60 10.43 15.25
CA THR A 154 -15.19 11.69 15.90
C THR A 154 -14.93 11.43 17.37
N ALA A 155 -13.75 11.81 17.84
CA ALA A 155 -13.35 11.71 19.24
C ALA A 155 -13.10 13.08 19.85
N PRO A 156 -13.58 13.33 21.07
CA PRO A 156 -13.22 14.51 21.85
C PRO A 156 -11.81 14.39 22.42
N ILE A 157 -11.09 15.49 22.47
CA ILE A 157 -9.83 15.66 23.17
C ILE A 157 -10.16 16.42 24.46
N TYR A 158 -9.83 15.82 25.60
CA TYR A 158 -10.16 16.36 26.91
C TYR A 158 -8.98 17.07 27.57
N ALA A 159 -9.24 18.00 28.48
CA ALA A 159 -8.20 18.76 29.16
C ALA A 159 -7.39 17.94 30.16
N ASP A 160 -7.97 16.86 30.65
CA ASP A 160 -7.34 15.95 31.62
C ASP A 160 -8.07 14.59 31.66
N ASP A 161 -7.56 13.67 32.45
CA ASP A 161 -8.10 12.32 32.61
C ASP A 161 -9.45 12.26 33.36
N THR A 162 -10.01 13.40 33.77
CA THR A 162 -11.34 13.42 34.38
C THR A 162 -12.45 13.40 33.33
N TYR A 163 -12.13 13.67 32.06
CA TYR A 163 -13.06 13.73 30.95
C TYR A 163 -14.20 14.77 31.14
N GLU A 164 -13.98 15.79 31.99
CA GLU A 164 -14.99 16.80 32.28
C GLU A 164 -14.93 17.99 31.32
N THR A 165 -13.73 18.34 30.85
CA THR A 165 -13.51 19.51 29.99
C THR A 165 -13.00 19.10 28.63
N GLU A 166 -13.89 19.12 27.64
CA GLU A 166 -13.55 18.90 26.24
C GLU A 166 -12.84 20.13 25.67
N LEU A 167 -11.67 19.94 25.05
CA LEU A 167 -10.89 20.99 24.40
C LEU A 167 -11.34 21.21 22.94
N PHE A 168 -11.36 20.12 22.17
CA PHE A 168 -11.74 20.11 20.75
C PHE A 168 -12.04 18.67 20.30
N ARG A 169 -12.44 18.52 19.04
CA ARG A 169 -12.75 17.20 18.45
C ARG A 169 -11.97 16.94 17.19
N ILE A 170 -11.47 15.71 17.07
CA ILE A 170 -10.82 15.19 15.87
C ILE A 170 -11.71 14.11 15.25
N ALA A 171 -11.94 14.20 13.94
CA ALA A 171 -12.56 13.15 13.17
C ALA A 171 -11.51 12.44 12.30
N ILE A 172 -11.64 11.12 12.21
CA ILE A 172 -10.90 10.27 11.26
C ILE A 172 -11.91 9.68 10.28
N VAL A 173 -11.65 9.78 8.98
CA VAL A 173 -12.44 9.16 7.91
C VAL A 173 -11.54 8.22 7.14
N GLY A 174 -11.84 6.91 7.18
CA GLY A 174 -11.03 5.85 6.60
C GLY A 174 -11.48 5.44 5.21
N MET A 175 -10.54 5.04 4.34
CA MET A 175 -10.84 4.54 3.00
C MET A 175 -9.76 3.61 2.46
N ALA A 176 -10.18 2.56 1.74
CA ALA A 176 -9.30 1.59 1.10
C ALA A 176 -9.28 1.81 -0.43
N THR A 177 -8.18 1.42 -1.08
CA THR A 177 -8.09 1.57 -2.54
C THR A 177 -9.05 0.63 -3.27
N PRO A 178 -9.84 1.14 -4.23
CA PRO A 178 -10.62 0.30 -5.12
C PRO A 178 -9.78 -0.64 -5.99
N GLU A 179 -8.48 -0.39 -6.12
CA GLU A 179 -7.55 -1.27 -6.82
C GLU A 179 -7.41 -2.64 -6.15
N THR A 180 -7.78 -2.75 -4.87
CA THR A 180 -7.84 -4.01 -4.12
C THR A 180 -8.59 -5.10 -4.89
N GLN A 181 -9.60 -4.72 -5.68
CA GLN A 181 -10.38 -5.65 -6.50
C GLN A 181 -9.51 -6.46 -7.49
N THR A 182 -8.35 -5.92 -7.87
CA THR A 182 -7.41 -6.55 -8.81
C THR A 182 -5.98 -6.68 -8.24
N LYS A 183 -5.68 -6.00 -7.14
CA LYS A 183 -4.38 -6.09 -6.46
C LYS A 183 -4.33 -7.21 -5.43
N ALA A 184 -5.46 -7.53 -4.77
CA ALA A 184 -5.64 -8.79 -4.07
C ALA A 184 -6.09 -9.88 -5.06
N ASN A 185 -6.02 -11.17 -4.65
CA ASN A 185 -6.46 -12.26 -5.52
C ASN A 185 -7.98 -12.16 -5.79
N PRO A 186 -8.42 -11.90 -7.05
CA PRO A 186 -9.84 -11.70 -7.35
C PRO A 186 -10.74 -12.89 -6.99
N ALA A 187 -10.19 -14.11 -6.94
CA ALA A 187 -10.95 -15.28 -6.50
C ALA A 187 -11.36 -15.20 -5.02
N LEU A 188 -10.60 -14.47 -4.20
CA LEU A 188 -10.85 -14.26 -2.77
C LEU A 188 -11.70 -13.02 -2.48
N MET A 189 -12.02 -12.23 -3.52
CA MET A 189 -12.77 -10.97 -3.42
C MET A 189 -14.26 -11.11 -3.73
N LYS A 190 -14.76 -12.36 -3.89
CA LYS A 190 -16.17 -12.61 -4.19
C LYS A 190 -17.08 -12.10 -3.08
N GLY A 191 -18.14 -11.39 -3.45
CA GLY A 191 -19.06 -10.79 -2.49
C GLY A 191 -18.60 -9.46 -1.90
N LEU A 192 -17.49 -8.92 -2.38
CA LEU A 192 -16.92 -7.65 -1.92
C LEU A 192 -16.79 -6.67 -3.08
N SER A 193 -17.04 -5.41 -2.79
CA SER A 193 -16.85 -4.30 -3.74
C SER A 193 -16.27 -3.08 -3.03
N PHE A 194 -15.51 -2.27 -3.78
CA PHE A 194 -15.02 -0.98 -3.30
C PHE A 194 -15.69 0.15 -4.08
N ILE A 195 -16.30 1.09 -3.37
CA ILE A 195 -16.81 2.32 -3.97
C ILE A 195 -15.62 3.13 -4.45
N GLY A 196 -15.62 3.55 -5.73
CA GLY A 196 -14.50 4.26 -6.36
C GLY A 196 -14.94 5.46 -7.19
N GLY A 197 -13.96 6.26 -7.64
CA GLY A 197 -14.17 7.43 -8.48
C GLY A 197 -15.06 8.48 -7.85
N LYS A 198 -16.02 8.99 -8.60
CA LYS A 198 -16.93 10.06 -8.13
C LYS A 198 -17.82 9.61 -6.98
N ASP A 199 -18.16 8.34 -6.89
CA ASP A 199 -18.96 7.82 -5.80
C ASP A 199 -18.15 7.78 -4.50
N LEU A 200 -16.84 7.49 -4.57
CA LEU A 200 -15.94 7.61 -3.42
C LEU A 200 -15.91 9.06 -2.90
N TYR A 201 -15.77 10.05 -3.80
CA TYR A 201 -15.77 11.45 -3.38
C TYR A 201 -17.08 11.84 -2.70
N LYS A 202 -18.20 11.31 -3.21
CA LYS A 202 -19.52 11.60 -2.66
C LYS A 202 -19.69 11.02 -1.26
N VAL A 203 -19.40 9.73 -1.05
CA VAL A 203 -19.54 9.11 0.28
C VAL A 203 -18.57 9.75 1.27
N THR A 204 -17.34 10.06 0.85
CA THR A 204 -16.37 10.74 1.70
C THR A 204 -16.83 12.16 2.07
N GLN A 205 -17.43 12.91 1.13
CA GLN A 205 -18.00 14.23 1.45
C GLN A 205 -19.14 14.12 2.46
N GLU A 206 -20.03 13.14 2.32
CA GLU A 206 -21.12 12.89 3.28
C GLU A 206 -20.56 12.60 4.68
N ASP A 207 -19.50 11.80 4.80
CA ASP A 207 -18.85 11.48 6.07
C ASP A 207 -18.17 12.71 6.70
N VAL A 208 -17.47 13.52 5.89
CA VAL A 208 -16.83 14.76 6.34
C VAL A 208 -17.88 15.77 6.80
N ASP A 209 -18.98 15.93 6.05
CA ASP A 209 -20.08 16.82 6.42
C ASP A 209 -20.74 16.38 7.73
N MET A 210 -20.94 15.07 7.93
CA MET A 210 -21.44 14.49 9.16
C MET A 210 -20.49 14.74 10.34
N ALA A 211 -19.18 14.51 10.13
CA ALA A 211 -18.16 14.77 11.15
C ALA A 211 -18.16 16.24 11.61
N ARG A 212 -18.28 17.17 10.66
CA ARG A 212 -18.31 18.60 10.95
C ARG A 212 -19.63 19.06 11.59
N SER A 213 -20.80 18.60 11.07
CA SER A 213 -22.10 19.11 11.49
C SER A 213 -22.66 18.41 12.73
N GLU A 214 -22.61 17.07 12.77
CA GLU A 214 -23.13 16.27 13.87
C GLU A 214 -22.06 15.92 14.90
N GLY A 215 -20.86 15.56 14.42
CA GLY A 215 -19.69 15.26 15.26
C GLY A 215 -19.06 16.50 15.89
N ASN A 216 -19.34 17.71 15.36
CA ASN A 216 -18.69 18.97 15.73
C ASN A 216 -17.16 18.89 15.69
N ALA A 217 -16.61 18.20 14.70
CA ALA A 217 -15.18 18.04 14.54
C ALA A 217 -14.51 19.38 14.20
N ASP A 218 -13.53 19.78 14.98
CA ASP A 218 -12.67 20.94 14.72
C ASP A 218 -11.60 20.60 13.68
N ILE A 219 -11.15 19.34 13.63
CA ILE A 219 -10.14 18.83 12.70
C ILE A 219 -10.67 17.52 12.07
N VAL A 220 -10.51 17.36 10.75
CA VAL A 220 -10.84 16.15 10.02
C VAL A 220 -9.58 15.63 9.32
N ILE A 221 -9.16 14.43 9.67
CA ILE A 221 -8.07 13.69 9.04
C ILE A 221 -8.66 12.59 8.16
N ALA A 222 -8.31 12.56 6.89
CA ALA A 222 -8.55 11.40 6.05
C ALA A 222 -7.42 10.38 6.27
N LEU A 223 -7.77 9.13 6.48
CA LEU A 223 -6.84 8.00 6.67
C LEU A 223 -7.10 7.01 5.54
N GLY A 224 -6.31 7.11 4.47
CA GLY A 224 -6.55 6.34 3.26
C GLY A 224 -5.39 5.47 2.85
N HIS A 225 -5.71 4.45 2.06
CA HIS A 225 -4.72 3.62 1.37
C HIS A 225 -5.01 3.69 -0.13
N LEU A 226 -4.78 4.86 -0.74
CA LEU A 226 -5.19 5.16 -2.12
C LEU A 226 -4.00 5.35 -3.07
N GLY A 227 -2.86 5.78 -2.54
CA GLY A 227 -1.69 6.15 -3.29
C GLY A 227 -1.80 7.52 -3.98
N VAL A 228 -0.66 7.97 -4.51
CA VAL A 228 -0.53 9.23 -5.25
C VAL A 228 -0.14 9.00 -6.71
N ASP A 229 0.07 7.76 -7.12
CA ASP A 229 0.50 7.41 -8.47
C ASP A 229 -0.59 7.72 -9.50
N LYS A 230 -0.17 8.16 -10.68
CA LYS A 230 -1.08 8.45 -11.78
C LYS A 230 -1.86 7.20 -12.23
N SER A 231 -1.29 6.01 -12.06
CA SER A 231 -1.95 4.73 -12.35
C SER A 231 -3.17 4.48 -11.48
N SER A 232 -3.24 5.07 -10.28
CA SER A 232 -4.36 4.94 -9.34
C SER A 232 -5.49 5.95 -9.59
N GLU A 233 -5.34 6.89 -10.54
CA GLU A 233 -6.44 7.79 -10.92
C GLU A 233 -7.64 6.99 -11.46
N PRO A 234 -8.88 7.38 -11.13
CA PRO A 234 -9.33 8.55 -10.38
C PRO A 234 -9.43 8.33 -8.86
N ASN A 235 -8.84 7.28 -8.30
CA ASN A 235 -9.03 6.88 -6.90
C ASN A 235 -7.91 7.38 -5.96
N CYS A 236 -6.88 8.05 -6.48
CA CYS A 236 -5.74 8.49 -5.65
C CYS A 236 -6.14 9.61 -4.67
N SER A 237 -5.36 9.76 -3.61
CA SER A 237 -5.58 10.74 -2.53
C SER A 237 -5.65 12.18 -3.04
N TYR A 238 -4.88 12.55 -4.07
CA TYR A 238 -4.99 13.87 -4.70
C TYR A 238 -6.36 14.14 -5.31
N ASN A 239 -6.98 13.14 -5.93
CA ASN A 239 -8.32 13.28 -6.50
C ASN A 239 -9.37 13.46 -5.38
N VAL A 240 -9.24 12.76 -4.26
CA VAL A 240 -10.12 12.95 -3.10
C VAL A 240 -9.97 14.37 -2.56
N MET A 241 -8.75 14.84 -2.29
CA MET A 241 -8.49 16.17 -1.75
C MET A 241 -8.95 17.31 -2.68
N GLN A 242 -8.95 17.09 -4.00
CA GLN A 242 -9.48 18.06 -4.97
C GLN A 242 -11.01 18.13 -4.99
N ASN A 243 -11.69 16.99 -4.77
CA ASN A 243 -13.14 16.87 -4.95
C ASN A 243 -13.93 16.89 -3.64
N VAL A 244 -13.31 16.62 -2.49
CA VAL A 244 -13.92 16.64 -1.14
C VAL A 244 -13.45 17.88 -0.39
N LYS A 245 -14.39 18.54 0.29
CA LYS A 245 -14.11 19.76 1.07
C LYS A 245 -14.18 19.45 2.57
N GLY A 246 -13.35 20.13 3.35
CA GLY A 246 -13.39 20.02 4.80
C GLY A 246 -12.44 18.99 5.41
N ILE A 247 -11.62 18.31 4.62
CA ILE A 247 -10.45 17.53 5.08
C ILE A 247 -9.30 18.51 5.33
N ASP A 248 -8.66 18.42 6.50
CA ASP A 248 -7.54 19.28 6.87
C ASP A 248 -6.19 18.69 6.46
N LEU A 249 -6.06 17.34 6.53
CA LEU A 249 -4.87 16.60 6.13
C LEU A 249 -5.25 15.16 5.75
N PHE A 250 -4.58 14.60 4.75
CA PHE A 250 -4.72 13.23 4.30
C PHE A 250 -3.46 12.42 4.65
N ILE A 251 -3.62 11.36 5.43
CA ILE A 251 -2.60 10.34 5.69
C ILE A 251 -2.83 9.21 4.68
N ASP A 252 -1.82 8.89 3.85
CA ASP A 252 -1.96 7.95 2.72
C ASP A 252 -0.89 6.85 2.73
N GLY A 253 -1.20 5.74 2.05
CA GLY A 253 -0.32 4.60 1.80
C GLY A 253 -0.32 4.19 0.32
N HIS A 254 -0.09 2.89 0.03
CA HIS A 254 -0.18 2.22 -1.27
C HIS A 254 0.97 2.49 -2.25
N SER A 255 1.30 3.74 -2.54
CA SER A 255 2.36 4.10 -3.49
C SER A 255 3.78 4.01 -2.91
N HIS A 256 3.94 3.76 -1.61
CA HIS A 256 5.21 3.77 -0.87
C HIS A 256 5.96 5.11 -1.00
N THR A 257 5.25 6.19 -1.24
CA THR A 257 5.85 7.51 -1.43
C THR A 257 6.27 8.10 -0.10
N VAL A 258 7.44 8.75 -0.06
CA VAL A 258 7.91 9.51 1.12
C VAL A 258 7.60 10.98 0.89
N MET A 259 6.59 11.50 1.60
CA MET A 259 6.19 12.91 1.46
C MET A 259 5.63 13.50 2.74
N THR A 260 5.97 14.76 3.00
CA THR A 260 5.41 15.58 4.09
C THR A 260 4.25 16.41 3.55
N ALA A 261 3.17 16.56 4.32
CA ALA A 261 2.02 17.35 3.90
C ALA A 261 2.36 18.83 3.71
N SER A 262 1.94 19.39 2.59
CA SER A 262 2.09 20.80 2.25
C SER A 262 0.95 21.26 1.35
N LYS A 263 0.78 22.56 1.18
CA LYS A 263 -0.22 23.09 0.24
C LYS A 263 0.09 22.73 -1.22
N ASP A 264 1.37 22.51 -1.53
CA ASP A 264 1.81 22.18 -2.89
C ASP A 264 1.46 20.73 -3.28
N ASN A 265 1.31 19.83 -2.28
CA ASN A 265 0.88 18.45 -2.47
C ASN A 265 -0.51 18.17 -1.88
N SER A 266 -1.40 19.17 -1.87
CA SER A 266 -2.79 19.05 -1.41
C SER A 266 -2.94 18.55 0.04
N MET A 267 -1.97 18.79 0.92
CA MET A 267 -1.95 18.34 2.32
C MET A 267 -1.95 16.81 2.47
N VAL A 268 -1.33 16.06 1.56
CA VAL A 268 -1.15 14.61 1.65
C VAL A 268 0.20 14.30 2.31
N GLN A 269 0.22 13.34 3.25
CA GLN A 269 1.41 12.84 3.93
C GLN A 269 1.49 11.32 3.85
N SER A 270 2.68 10.77 3.58
CA SER A 270 2.94 9.33 3.51
C SER A 270 4.37 9.02 3.97
N THR A 271 4.57 7.89 4.66
CA THR A 271 5.82 7.54 5.35
C THR A 271 6.73 6.60 4.56
N GLY A 272 6.41 6.34 3.31
CA GLY A 272 7.15 5.35 2.50
C GLY A 272 6.69 3.94 2.80
N THR A 273 7.61 3.03 3.08
CA THR A 273 7.32 1.62 3.36
C THR A 273 8.29 1.04 4.39
N GLY A 274 7.89 -0.08 5.01
CA GLY A 274 8.76 -0.87 5.89
C GLY A 274 9.24 -0.10 7.13
N LEU A 275 8.40 0.82 7.65
CA LEU A 275 8.75 1.69 8.78
C LEU A 275 10.11 2.41 8.55
N ALA A 276 10.32 2.96 7.36
CA ALA A 276 11.46 3.84 7.11
C ALA A 276 11.29 5.15 7.90
N TYR A 277 10.06 5.64 7.96
CA TYR A 277 9.67 6.85 8.70
C TYR A 277 8.43 6.60 9.55
N VAL A 278 8.23 7.46 10.55
CA VAL A 278 6.95 7.68 11.23
C VAL A 278 6.52 9.11 10.96
N GLY A 279 5.29 9.29 10.50
CA GLY A 279 4.72 10.63 10.34
C GLY A 279 4.31 11.19 11.69
N ALA A 280 4.52 12.49 11.87
CA ALA A 280 4.09 13.23 13.06
C ALA A 280 3.31 14.47 12.63
N ILE A 281 2.17 14.70 13.27
CA ILE A 281 1.32 15.89 13.09
C ILE A 281 1.09 16.46 14.48
N VAL A 282 1.53 17.68 14.72
CA VAL A 282 1.37 18.38 15.99
C VAL A 282 0.22 19.36 15.89
N ILE A 283 -0.74 19.23 16.80
CA ILE A 283 -1.95 20.05 16.88
C ILE A 283 -1.85 20.92 18.12
N ASP A 284 -2.02 22.22 17.96
CA ASP A 284 -2.13 23.16 19.07
C ASP A 284 -3.57 23.12 19.62
N ASN A 285 -3.71 22.71 20.88
CA ASN A 285 -5.02 22.51 21.51
C ASN A 285 -5.78 23.82 21.72
N ALA A 286 -5.07 24.94 21.88
CA ALA A 286 -5.70 26.24 22.11
C ALA A 286 -6.25 26.86 20.81
N THR A 287 -5.53 26.70 19.71
CA THR A 287 -5.97 27.22 18.40
C THR A 287 -6.76 26.18 17.59
N LYS A 288 -6.78 24.91 18.03
CA LYS A 288 -7.45 23.80 17.36
C LYS A 288 -6.99 23.64 15.91
N SER A 289 -5.71 23.75 15.68
CA SER A 289 -5.14 23.74 14.33
C SER A 289 -3.83 22.96 14.26
N ILE A 290 -3.54 22.40 13.08
CA ILE A 290 -2.26 21.74 12.80
C ILE A 290 -1.17 22.81 12.83
N GLU A 291 -0.25 22.71 13.80
CA GLU A 291 0.88 23.62 13.98
C GLU A 291 2.06 23.21 13.10
N SER A 292 2.38 21.91 13.07
CA SER A 292 3.45 21.37 12.25
C SER A 292 3.18 19.92 11.87
N ASN A 293 3.84 19.45 10.83
CA ASN A 293 3.86 18.06 10.44
C ASN A 293 5.22 17.71 9.82
N GLY A 294 5.57 16.42 9.82
CA GLY A 294 6.81 15.96 9.19
C GLY A 294 7.04 14.47 9.35
N LEU A 295 8.19 13.99 8.88
CA LEU A 295 8.58 12.59 8.88
C LEU A 295 9.81 12.39 9.77
N ILE A 296 9.71 11.50 10.75
CA ILE A 296 10.78 11.12 11.67
C ILE A 296 11.47 9.89 11.10
N ASP A 297 12.75 10.00 10.77
CA ASP A 297 13.56 8.91 10.21
C ASP A 297 13.89 7.88 11.28
N LEU A 298 13.33 6.68 11.17
CA LEU A 298 13.58 5.60 12.11
C LEU A 298 14.98 4.97 11.99
N SER A 299 15.71 5.23 10.90
CA SER A 299 17.11 4.80 10.80
C SER A 299 18.02 5.56 11.77
N ALA A 300 17.72 6.83 12.01
CA ALA A 300 18.43 7.69 12.94
C ALA A 300 17.88 7.62 14.38
N TYR A 301 16.65 7.12 14.57
CA TYR A 301 16.00 7.01 15.87
C TYR A 301 16.49 5.77 16.62
N THR A 302 17.01 5.93 17.83
CA THR A 302 17.72 4.87 18.57
C THR A 302 16.99 4.32 19.78
N LYS A 303 15.91 4.99 20.24
CA LYS A 303 15.13 4.49 21.39
C LYS A 303 14.22 3.34 20.94
N GLU A 304 14.03 2.37 21.82
CA GLU A 304 13.19 1.20 21.61
C GLU A 304 12.43 0.87 22.89
N ASP A 305 11.13 0.58 22.79
CA ASP A 305 10.39 0.01 23.91
C ASP A 305 10.82 -1.44 24.15
N ALA A 306 11.16 -1.76 25.39
CA ALA A 306 11.73 -3.05 25.74
C ALA A 306 10.73 -4.22 25.62
N THR A 307 9.44 -3.97 25.86
CA THR A 307 8.38 -4.97 25.81
C THR A 307 8.07 -5.34 24.36
N VAL A 308 7.85 -4.32 23.53
CA VAL A 308 7.59 -4.50 22.10
C VAL A 308 8.79 -5.14 21.42
N LYS A 309 10.02 -4.71 21.78
CA LYS A 309 11.24 -5.31 21.25
C LYS A 309 11.35 -6.79 21.61
N ALA A 310 11.13 -7.17 22.85
CA ALA A 310 11.21 -8.56 23.27
C ALA A 310 10.18 -9.45 22.54
N ALA A 311 8.97 -8.93 22.27
CA ALA A 311 7.95 -9.63 21.50
C ALA A 311 8.39 -9.82 20.04
N ALA A 312 8.87 -8.76 19.38
CA ALA A 312 9.38 -8.83 18.00
C ALA A 312 10.57 -9.79 17.88
N ASP A 313 11.57 -9.64 18.76
CA ASP A 313 12.77 -10.50 18.77
C ASP A 313 12.40 -11.99 18.92
N LYS A 314 11.40 -12.31 19.75
CA LYS A 314 10.93 -13.67 19.93
C LYS A 314 10.32 -14.22 18.64
N ILE A 315 9.41 -13.47 18.00
CA ILE A 315 8.78 -13.88 16.71
C ILE A 315 9.85 -14.12 15.64
N ILE A 316 10.78 -13.16 15.50
CA ILE A 316 11.89 -13.24 14.54
C ILE A 316 12.76 -14.47 14.81
N SER A 317 13.10 -14.71 16.08
CA SER A 317 13.91 -15.86 16.48
C SER A 317 13.23 -17.19 16.19
N ASP A 318 11.94 -17.32 16.52
CA ASP A 318 11.17 -18.54 16.31
C ASP A 318 11.06 -18.88 14.81
N ILE A 319 10.72 -17.89 13.97
CA ILE A 319 10.61 -18.07 12.53
C ILE A 319 11.98 -18.35 11.89
N ASN A 320 13.04 -17.65 12.29
CA ASN A 320 14.40 -17.91 11.80
C ASN A 320 14.90 -19.30 12.15
N ALA A 321 14.54 -19.83 13.32
CA ALA A 321 14.90 -21.19 13.72
C ALA A 321 14.24 -22.26 12.84
N GLU A 322 13.03 -22.00 12.34
CA GLU A 322 12.29 -22.92 11.48
C GLU A 322 12.63 -22.72 9.99
N TYR A 323 12.57 -21.49 9.48
CA TYR A 323 12.69 -21.16 8.06
C TYR A 323 14.09 -20.70 7.62
N GLY A 324 14.98 -20.32 8.54
CA GLY A 324 16.34 -19.89 8.24
C GLY A 324 17.31 -21.03 7.86
N LYS A 325 16.81 -22.26 7.70
CA LYS A 325 17.63 -23.42 7.30
C LYS A 325 18.05 -23.29 5.85
N VAL A 326 19.37 -23.25 5.62
CA VAL A 326 19.98 -23.23 4.30
C VAL A 326 19.70 -24.55 3.58
N PHE A 327 19.19 -24.47 2.35
CA PHE A 327 18.94 -25.64 1.50
C PHE A 327 19.72 -25.59 0.17
N ALA A 328 20.17 -24.38 -0.24
CA ALA A 328 20.88 -24.13 -1.49
C ALA A 328 21.82 -22.93 -1.36
N ARG A 329 22.47 -22.56 -2.47
CA ARG A 329 23.25 -21.33 -2.57
C ARG A 329 23.11 -20.69 -3.95
N THR A 330 23.42 -19.40 -4.06
CA THR A 330 23.59 -18.72 -5.34
C THR A 330 24.99 -18.15 -5.48
N ASP A 331 25.59 -18.34 -6.66
CA ASP A 331 26.88 -17.78 -7.01
C ASP A 331 26.77 -16.37 -7.61
N VAL A 332 25.53 -15.87 -7.82
CA VAL A 332 25.21 -14.60 -8.46
C VAL A 332 24.18 -13.80 -7.64
N GLU A 333 24.12 -12.48 -7.83
CA GLU A 333 23.05 -11.66 -7.30
C GLU A 333 21.78 -11.87 -8.13
N LEU A 334 20.64 -12.13 -7.49
CA LEU A 334 19.35 -12.29 -8.13
C LEU A 334 18.50 -11.04 -7.85
N ASN A 335 18.24 -10.27 -8.91
CA ASN A 335 17.63 -8.97 -8.83
C ASN A 335 16.13 -9.04 -8.52
N GLY A 336 15.75 -8.59 -7.33
CA GLY A 336 14.36 -8.44 -6.87
C GLY A 336 13.91 -6.99 -6.71
N ALA A 337 14.65 -6.02 -7.27
CA ALA A 337 14.26 -4.61 -7.19
C ALA A 337 12.87 -4.36 -7.82
N LYS A 338 12.12 -3.44 -7.22
CA LYS A 338 10.86 -2.97 -7.77
C LYS A 338 11.11 -2.18 -9.06
N GLU A 339 12.01 -1.16 -8.98
CA GLU A 339 12.29 -0.21 -10.04
C GLU A 339 13.69 0.43 -9.88
N PRO A 340 14.53 0.43 -10.94
CA PRO A 340 14.38 -0.38 -12.14
C PRO A 340 14.50 -1.87 -11.81
N GLY A 341 13.56 -2.70 -12.28
CA GLY A 341 13.55 -4.11 -11.93
C GLY A 341 12.28 -4.83 -12.36
N ASN A 342 11.78 -5.72 -11.51
CA ASN A 342 10.69 -6.65 -11.82
C ASN A 342 9.41 -5.99 -12.39
N ARG A 343 9.17 -4.70 -12.12
CA ARG A 343 7.97 -3.98 -12.56
C ARG A 343 8.18 -3.10 -13.78
N THR A 344 9.41 -3.05 -14.34
CA THR A 344 9.76 -2.21 -15.47
C THR A 344 10.61 -2.91 -16.53
N GLN A 345 11.22 -4.05 -16.20
CA GLN A 345 12.12 -4.78 -17.08
C GLN A 345 12.27 -6.25 -16.69
N GLU A 346 12.86 -7.05 -17.58
CA GLU A 346 13.27 -8.43 -17.28
C GLU A 346 14.31 -8.45 -16.17
N THR A 347 14.21 -9.42 -15.26
CA THR A 347 15.22 -9.66 -14.22
C THR A 347 15.62 -11.13 -14.19
N ASN A 348 16.87 -11.39 -13.79
CA ASN A 348 17.37 -12.76 -13.66
C ASN A 348 16.65 -13.57 -12.57
N LEU A 349 16.10 -12.93 -11.54
CA LEU A 349 15.23 -13.57 -10.55
C LEU A 349 13.86 -13.92 -11.16
N GLY A 350 13.29 -13.01 -11.98
CA GLY A 350 12.07 -13.29 -12.74
C GLY A 350 12.24 -14.46 -13.71
N ASP A 351 13.40 -14.55 -14.37
CA ASP A 351 13.76 -15.69 -15.23
C ASP A 351 13.84 -17.00 -14.43
N LEU A 352 14.52 -16.99 -13.29
CA LEU A 352 14.64 -18.18 -12.41
C LEU A 352 13.28 -18.69 -11.95
N ILE A 353 12.38 -17.77 -11.52
CA ILE A 353 11.04 -18.12 -11.06
C ILE A 353 10.21 -18.70 -12.21
N THR A 354 10.19 -18.05 -13.38
CA THR A 354 9.38 -18.51 -14.50
C THR A 354 9.93 -19.82 -15.11
N ASP A 355 11.24 -20.04 -15.08
CA ASP A 355 11.84 -21.33 -15.46
C ASP A 355 11.42 -22.45 -14.49
N SER A 356 11.37 -22.18 -13.18
CA SER A 356 10.90 -23.13 -12.18
C SER A 356 9.44 -23.54 -12.41
N MET A 357 8.58 -22.58 -12.75
CA MET A 357 7.18 -22.82 -13.06
C MET A 357 7.01 -23.72 -14.29
N LEU A 358 7.75 -23.42 -15.38
CA LEU A 358 7.74 -24.25 -16.58
C LEU A 358 8.28 -25.66 -16.31
N TRP A 359 9.36 -25.78 -15.52
CA TRP A 359 9.94 -27.06 -15.16
C TRP A 359 8.94 -27.94 -14.41
N ALA A 360 8.26 -27.39 -13.40
CA ALA A 360 7.28 -28.13 -12.61
C ALA A 360 6.14 -28.67 -13.48
N ILE A 361 5.58 -27.84 -14.35
CA ILE A 361 4.45 -28.25 -15.19
C ILE A 361 4.86 -29.23 -16.29
N ARG A 362 6.02 -29.05 -16.92
CA ARG A 362 6.51 -29.97 -17.96
C ARG A 362 6.83 -31.35 -17.43
N LYS A 363 7.15 -31.47 -16.15
CA LYS A 363 7.50 -32.73 -15.50
C LYS A 363 6.26 -33.56 -15.15
N ASP A 364 5.21 -32.93 -14.62
CA ASP A 364 4.17 -33.63 -13.89
C ASP A 364 2.75 -33.42 -14.45
N ALA A 365 2.53 -32.48 -15.39
CA ALA A 365 1.19 -32.16 -15.88
C ALA A 365 0.90 -32.75 -17.27
N GLU A 366 -0.27 -33.40 -17.42
CA GLU A 366 -0.84 -33.74 -18.73
C GLU A 366 -1.49 -32.50 -19.33
N LEU A 367 -0.83 -31.88 -20.31
CA LEU A 367 -1.33 -30.70 -20.99
C LEU A 367 -2.05 -31.08 -22.30
N THR A 368 -3.10 -30.31 -22.62
CA THR A 368 -3.90 -30.53 -23.84
C THR A 368 -3.28 -29.88 -25.09
N VAL A 369 -2.14 -29.18 -24.95
CA VAL A 369 -1.39 -28.56 -26.04
C VAL A 369 0.00 -29.19 -26.18
N PRO A 370 0.64 -29.12 -27.37
CA PRO A 370 2.02 -29.54 -27.55
C PRO A 370 3.00 -28.77 -26.66
N ALA A 371 4.09 -29.40 -26.20
CA ALA A 371 5.09 -28.80 -25.34
C ALA A 371 5.68 -27.49 -25.89
N GLU A 372 5.76 -27.34 -27.21
CA GLU A 372 6.19 -26.10 -27.86
C GLU A 372 5.21 -24.92 -27.72
N ASN A 373 3.98 -25.17 -27.29
CA ASN A 373 2.97 -24.13 -27.03
C ASN A 373 2.81 -23.83 -25.52
N VAL A 374 3.77 -24.24 -24.68
CA VAL A 374 3.74 -24.00 -23.24
C VAL A 374 4.70 -22.88 -22.88
N VAL A 375 4.20 -21.84 -22.24
CA VAL A 375 4.95 -20.66 -21.80
C VAL A 375 4.68 -20.38 -20.33
N ALA A 376 5.53 -19.61 -19.67
CA ALA A 376 5.24 -19.13 -18.32
C ALA A 376 5.24 -17.62 -18.26
N ILE A 377 4.35 -17.07 -17.39
CA ILE A 377 4.25 -15.66 -17.06
C ILE A 377 4.01 -15.55 -15.56
N THR A 378 4.78 -14.68 -14.89
CA THR A 378 4.43 -14.22 -13.55
C THR A 378 4.48 -12.69 -13.51
N ASN A 379 3.65 -12.08 -12.67
CA ASN A 379 3.64 -10.62 -12.51
C ASN A 379 4.83 -10.16 -11.67
N GLY A 380 5.48 -9.07 -12.06
CA GLY A 380 6.62 -8.50 -11.36
C GLY A 380 6.30 -8.04 -9.93
N GLY A 381 5.02 -7.69 -9.67
CA GLY A 381 4.50 -7.36 -8.34
C GLY A 381 4.56 -8.53 -7.36
N GLY A 382 4.54 -9.77 -7.85
CA GLY A 382 4.67 -10.99 -7.06
C GLY A 382 6.08 -11.24 -6.51
N ILE A 383 7.10 -10.55 -7.01
CA ILE A 383 8.51 -10.71 -6.63
C ILE A 383 8.93 -9.56 -5.72
N ARG A 384 9.16 -9.82 -4.43
CA ARG A 384 9.18 -8.78 -3.39
C ARG A 384 10.57 -8.45 -2.84
N ALA A 385 11.59 -9.29 -3.07
CA ALA A 385 12.92 -9.11 -2.50
C ALA A 385 14.00 -9.66 -3.43
N TRP A 386 15.25 -9.27 -3.16
CA TRP A 386 16.46 -9.86 -3.75
C TRP A 386 16.78 -11.18 -3.09
N ILE A 387 17.51 -12.06 -3.82
CA ILE A 387 18.33 -13.12 -3.20
C ILE A 387 19.80 -12.74 -3.44
N HIS A 388 20.49 -12.37 -2.38
CA HIS A 388 21.89 -11.99 -2.47
C HIS A 388 22.79 -13.20 -2.66
N LYS A 389 23.94 -12.99 -3.31
CA LYS A 389 24.96 -14.03 -3.48
C LYS A 389 25.36 -14.63 -2.13
N GLY A 390 25.29 -15.95 -2.03
CA GLY A 390 25.57 -16.70 -0.80
C GLY A 390 24.62 -17.87 -0.60
N ASP A 391 24.40 -18.22 0.66
CA ASP A 391 23.47 -19.27 1.05
C ASP A 391 22.01 -18.84 0.80
N ILE A 392 21.16 -19.80 0.46
CA ILE A 392 19.71 -19.59 0.28
C ILE A 392 18.97 -20.43 1.33
N SER A 393 18.15 -19.80 2.13
CA SER A 393 17.25 -20.43 3.09
C SER A 393 15.80 -20.42 2.59
N LYS A 394 14.91 -21.17 3.25
CA LYS A 394 13.47 -21.07 3.02
C LYS A 394 12.95 -19.66 3.30
N LEU A 395 13.53 -18.98 4.29
CA LEU A 395 13.18 -17.61 4.65
C LEU A 395 13.40 -16.64 3.47
N ASP A 396 14.53 -16.78 2.76
CA ASP A 396 14.83 -15.95 1.59
C ASP A 396 13.78 -16.15 0.49
N VAL A 397 13.41 -17.40 0.21
CA VAL A 397 12.39 -17.71 -0.80
C VAL A 397 11.02 -17.18 -0.40
N ASN A 398 10.60 -17.35 0.87
CA ASN A 398 9.34 -16.81 1.37
C ASN A 398 9.32 -15.27 1.39
N THR A 399 10.49 -14.64 1.58
CA THR A 399 10.62 -13.18 1.47
C THR A 399 10.43 -12.70 0.02
N VAL A 400 10.92 -13.46 -0.95
CA VAL A 400 10.74 -13.19 -2.39
C VAL A 400 9.29 -13.43 -2.83
N LEU A 401 8.65 -14.51 -2.38
CA LEU A 401 7.32 -14.98 -2.79
C LEU A 401 6.36 -15.11 -1.60
N PRO A 402 5.98 -14.00 -0.94
CA PRO A 402 5.32 -14.04 0.38
C PRO A 402 3.80 -14.28 0.32
N PHE A 403 3.19 -14.36 -0.87
CA PHE A 403 1.73 -14.36 -1.04
C PHE A 403 1.08 -15.73 -0.87
N GLY A 404 1.86 -16.82 -0.78
CA GLY A 404 1.31 -18.18 -0.76
C GLY A 404 0.58 -18.55 -2.05
N ASN A 405 0.94 -17.94 -3.16
CA ASN A 405 0.39 -18.26 -4.47
C ASN A 405 0.72 -19.68 -4.88
N THR A 406 -0.21 -20.34 -5.59
CA THR A 406 -0.01 -21.63 -6.23
C THR A 406 0.26 -21.46 -7.72
N VAL A 407 0.87 -22.46 -8.34
CA VAL A 407 1.04 -22.52 -9.79
C VAL A 407 -0.26 -22.95 -10.45
N ALA A 408 -0.70 -22.19 -11.45
CA ALA A 408 -1.90 -22.46 -12.25
C ALA A 408 -1.56 -22.54 -13.74
N VAL A 409 -2.41 -23.17 -14.51
CA VAL A 409 -2.32 -23.25 -15.98
C VAL A 409 -3.60 -22.71 -16.60
N VAL A 410 -3.44 -21.78 -17.54
CA VAL A 410 -4.54 -21.14 -18.26
C VAL A 410 -4.38 -21.43 -19.77
N TYR A 411 -5.45 -21.89 -20.41
CA TYR A 411 -5.44 -22.12 -21.85
C TYR A 411 -6.06 -20.93 -22.57
N VAL A 412 -5.22 -20.23 -23.34
CA VAL A 412 -5.60 -19.02 -24.10
C VAL A 412 -5.24 -19.15 -25.55
N THR A 413 -5.96 -18.44 -26.41
CA THR A 413 -5.53 -18.21 -27.81
C THR A 413 -4.30 -17.28 -27.82
N GLY A 414 -3.53 -17.30 -28.92
CA GLY A 414 -2.44 -16.35 -29.07
C GLY A 414 -2.92 -14.89 -29.07
N ALA A 415 -4.14 -14.61 -29.53
CA ALA A 415 -4.73 -13.28 -29.45
C ALA A 415 -4.98 -12.85 -28.01
N GLU A 416 -5.53 -13.70 -27.15
CA GLU A 416 -5.73 -13.45 -25.73
C GLU A 416 -4.39 -13.33 -24.96
N LEU A 417 -3.37 -14.11 -25.37
CA LEU A 417 -2.02 -13.98 -24.83
C LEU A 417 -1.41 -12.59 -25.17
N LEU A 418 -1.59 -12.10 -26.40
CA LEU A 418 -1.18 -10.75 -26.79
C LEU A 418 -1.95 -9.67 -26.02
N GLU A 419 -3.26 -9.86 -25.82
CA GLU A 419 -4.09 -8.95 -25.03
C GLU A 419 -3.57 -8.82 -23.59
N ALA A 420 -3.29 -9.94 -22.94
CA ALA A 420 -2.73 -9.96 -21.59
C ALA A 420 -1.37 -9.24 -21.50
N LEU A 421 -0.48 -9.48 -22.47
CA LEU A 421 0.84 -8.84 -22.51
C LEU A 421 0.75 -7.34 -22.85
N GLU A 422 -0.14 -6.93 -23.76
CA GLU A 422 -0.37 -5.51 -24.06
C GLU A 422 -0.89 -4.78 -22.81
N ALA A 423 -1.88 -5.36 -22.13
CA ALA A 423 -2.44 -4.83 -20.89
C ALA A 423 -1.39 -4.72 -19.79
N SER A 424 -0.50 -5.71 -19.64
CA SER A 424 0.52 -5.74 -18.59
C SER A 424 1.72 -4.80 -18.82
N THR A 425 1.72 -4.04 -19.92
CA THR A 425 2.77 -3.06 -20.23
C THR A 425 2.27 -1.62 -20.35
N PHE A 426 0.99 -1.37 -20.03
CA PHE A 426 0.35 -0.07 -20.32
C PHE A 426 1.04 1.12 -19.62
N ALA A 427 1.57 0.91 -18.41
CA ALA A 427 2.15 1.96 -17.60
C ALA A 427 3.58 2.36 -18.00
N LEU A 428 4.31 1.52 -18.75
CA LEU A 428 5.70 1.85 -19.13
C LEU A 428 5.81 3.23 -19.77
N PRO A 429 6.82 4.04 -19.34
CA PRO A 429 8.01 3.68 -18.54
C PRO A 429 7.77 3.56 -17.03
N ASP A 430 6.61 3.96 -16.52
CA ASP A 430 6.29 3.88 -15.11
C ASP A 430 6.15 2.41 -14.64
N SER A 431 6.36 2.15 -13.35
CA SER A 431 6.32 0.80 -12.81
C SER A 431 4.89 0.26 -12.68
N LEU A 432 4.72 -1.03 -12.98
CA LEU A 432 3.43 -1.72 -12.89
C LEU A 432 3.60 -3.09 -12.22
N GLY A 433 2.78 -3.39 -11.22
CA GLY A 433 2.76 -4.72 -10.59
C GLY A 433 2.51 -5.84 -11.59
N GLY A 434 1.67 -5.61 -12.58
CA GLY A 434 1.37 -6.54 -13.67
C GLY A 434 2.47 -6.75 -14.69
N PHE A 435 3.57 -5.99 -14.68
CA PHE A 435 4.66 -6.15 -15.66
C PHE A 435 5.13 -7.61 -15.71
N PRO A 436 5.25 -8.24 -16.91
CA PRO A 436 5.47 -9.66 -17.02
C PRO A 436 6.94 -10.04 -16.82
N GLN A 437 7.19 -11.09 -16.04
CA GLN A 437 8.41 -11.90 -16.14
C GLN A 437 8.02 -13.18 -16.86
N ILE A 438 8.83 -13.67 -17.82
CA ILE A 438 8.40 -14.68 -18.78
C ILE A 438 9.41 -15.82 -18.98
N ALA A 439 8.92 -17.01 -19.35
CA ALA A 439 9.74 -18.09 -19.89
C ALA A 439 9.04 -18.80 -21.06
N GLY A 440 9.85 -19.44 -21.93
CA GLY A 440 9.34 -20.15 -23.11
C GLY A 440 8.93 -19.24 -24.27
N MET A 441 9.13 -17.93 -24.19
CA MET A 441 8.86 -16.99 -25.27
C MET A 441 9.82 -15.80 -25.24
N ASN A 442 9.91 -15.09 -26.37
CA ASN A 442 10.63 -13.84 -26.51
C ASN A 442 9.68 -12.76 -27.01
N ILE A 443 9.68 -11.60 -26.35
CA ILE A 443 8.81 -10.48 -26.71
C ILE A 443 9.60 -9.18 -26.91
N SER A 444 9.02 -8.29 -27.71
CA SER A 444 9.47 -6.90 -27.83
C SER A 444 8.35 -5.96 -27.44
N ILE A 445 8.69 -4.94 -26.65
CA ILE A 445 7.77 -3.92 -26.15
C ILE A 445 8.24 -2.55 -26.65
N ASP A 446 7.41 -1.88 -27.43
CA ASP A 446 7.65 -0.52 -27.92
C ASP A 446 6.85 0.48 -27.08
N ALA A 447 7.43 0.93 -25.97
CA ALA A 447 6.81 1.89 -25.08
C ALA A 447 6.78 3.33 -25.64
N THR A 448 7.38 3.59 -26.81
CA THR A 448 7.20 4.86 -27.52
C THR A 448 5.80 5.01 -28.11
N LYS A 449 5.12 3.89 -28.31
CA LYS A 449 3.73 3.85 -28.77
C LYS A 449 2.78 4.01 -27.60
N LYS A 450 1.70 4.75 -27.85
CA LYS A 450 0.65 4.96 -26.86
C LYS A 450 -0.17 3.68 -26.70
N TYR A 451 -0.45 3.32 -25.44
CA TYR A 451 -1.47 2.33 -25.10
C TYR A 451 -2.85 2.83 -25.55
N ASP A 452 -3.64 1.95 -26.14
CA ASP A 452 -4.98 2.26 -26.68
C ASP A 452 -6.03 1.53 -25.83
N PRO A 453 -6.55 2.16 -24.75
CA PRO A 453 -7.50 1.50 -23.86
C PRO A 453 -8.89 1.39 -24.47
N GLN A 454 -9.62 0.33 -24.13
CA GLN A 454 -11.04 0.20 -24.38
C GLN A 454 -11.82 1.30 -23.62
N THR A 455 -13.04 1.59 -24.08
CA THR A 455 -13.94 2.55 -23.40
C THR A 455 -14.70 1.92 -22.23
N THR A 456 -14.78 0.59 -22.20
CA THR A 456 -15.41 -0.18 -21.12
C THR A 456 -14.32 -0.85 -20.29
N PRO A 457 -14.36 -0.73 -18.95
CA PRO A 457 -13.40 -1.43 -18.11
C PRO A 457 -13.57 -2.94 -18.22
N TYR A 458 -12.52 -3.68 -17.88
CA TYR A 458 -12.63 -5.13 -17.72
C TYR A 458 -13.77 -5.47 -16.76
N PRO A 459 -14.65 -6.43 -17.07
CA PRO A 459 -15.67 -6.86 -16.13
C PRO A 459 -14.98 -7.48 -14.91
N SER A 460 -15.19 -6.88 -13.74
CA SER A 460 -14.87 -7.50 -12.47
C SER A 460 -16.09 -8.22 -11.93
N GLY A 461 -15.92 -9.14 -11.00
CA GLY A 461 -17.05 -9.79 -10.32
C GLY A 461 -18.03 -8.82 -9.66
N SER A 462 -17.55 -7.61 -9.32
CA SER A 462 -18.34 -6.49 -8.78
C SER A 462 -18.83 -5.50 -9.83
N GLY A 463 -18.49 -5.66 -11.10
CA GLY A 463 -18.78 -4.68 -12.16
C GLY A 463 -17.93 -3.40 -12.11
N LYS A 464 -16.93 -3.32 -11.22
CA LYS A 464 -16.05 -2.16 -11.04
C LYS A 464 -14.59 -2.57 -11.27
N ALA A 465 -14.13 -2.57 -12.53
CA ALA A 465 -12.73 -2.84 -12.85
C ALA A 465 -11.88 -1.56 -12.68
N THR A 466 -10.64 -1.73 -12.23
CA THR A 466 -9.65 -0.67 -12.13
C THR A 466 -8.84 -0.49 -13.41
N TYR A 467 -8.84 -1.49 -14.30
CA TYR A 467 -8.10 -1.49 -15.55
C TYR A 467 -9.00 -1.59 -16.77
N TYR A 468 -8.51 -1.02 -17.88
CA TYR A 468 -9.14 -1.09 -19.20
C TYR A 468 -8.27 -1.95 -20.10
N GLY A 469 -8.86 -2.98 -20.71
CA GLY A 469 -8.19 -3.81 -21.71
C GLY A 469 -7.73 -3.00 -22.91
N PRO A 470 -6.81 -3.53 -23.74
CA PRO A 470 -6.40 -2.86 -24.96
C PRO A 470 -7.51 -2.93 -26.01
N ALA A 471 -7.82 -1.80 -26.65
CA ALA A 471 -8.68 -1.74 -27.84
C ALA A 471 -7.92 -2.24 -29.08
N SER A 472 -6.58 -2.13 -29.07
CA SER A 472 -5.71 -2.62 -30.14
C SER A 472 -4.34 -3.02 -29.58
N ILE A 473 -3.67 -3.96 -30.25
CA ILE A 473 -2.30 -4.38 -29.89
C ILE A 473 -1.33 -3.45 -30.62
N ASN A 474 -0.69 -2.57 -29.88
CA ASN A 474 0.20 -1.55 -30.43
C ASN A 474 1.65 -1.70 -30.00
N ARG A 475 1.88 -2.12 -28.74
CA ARG A 475 3.18 -2.05 -28.07
C ARG A 475 3.91 -3.38 -28.07
N VAL A 476 3.19 -4.49 -27.90
CA VAL A 476 3.78 -5.82 -27.72
C VAL A 476 3.83 -6.61 -29.00
N THR A 477 4.96 -7.25 -29.24
CA THR A 477 5.16 -8.25 -30.29
C THR A 477 5.74 -9.51 -29.66
N ILE A 478 5.09 -10.67 -29.84
CA ILE A 478 5.67 -11.96 -29.49
C ILE A 478 6.55 -12.41 -30.67
N ASN A 479 7.87 -12.37 -30.48
CA ASN A 479 8.84 -12.67 -31.51
C ASN A 479 8.92 -14.18 -31.81
N SER A 480 8.86 -14.99 -30.73
CA SER A 480 8.88 -16.45 -30.84
C SER A 480 8.33 -17.10 -29.57
N VAL A 481 7.84 -18.33 -29.70
CA VAL A 481 7.46 -19.21 -28.60
C VAL A 481 8.26 -20.51 -28.76
N ASN A 482 9.07 -20.86 -27.75
CA ASN A 482 9.97 -22.01 -27.75
C ASN A 482 10.78 -22.15 -29.06
N GLY A 483 11.30 -20.99 -29.57
CA GLY A 483 12.09 -20.90 -30.81
C GLY A 483 11.30 -21.04 -32.12
N LYS A 484 9.95 -21.14 -32.06
CA LYS A 484 9.07 -21.19 -33.22
C LYS A 484 8.35 -19.85 -33.41
N ALA A 485 7.90 -19.59 -34.67
CA ALA A 485 7.09 -18.43 -34.95
C ALA A 485 5.76 -18.45 -34.18
N PHE A 486 5.43 -17.32 -33.58
CA PHE A 486 4.16 -17.11 -32.89
C PHE A 486 2.97 -17.15 -33.88
N ASP A 487 1.85 -17.73 -33.43
CA ASP A 487 0.61 -17.80 -34.21
C ASP A 487 -0.58 -17.37 -33.30
N PRO A 488 -1.23 -16.22 -33.60
CA PRO A 488 -2.32 -15.71 -32.78
C PRO A 488 -3.56 -16.63 -32.74
N ASN A 489 -3.69 -17.59 -33.66
CA ASN A 489 -4.83 -18.50 -33.74
C ASN A 489 -4.62 -19.82 -33.02
N LYS A 490 -3.41 -20.09 -32.52
CA LYS A 490 -3.13 -21.31 -31.74
C LYS A 490 -3.52 -21.14 -30.30
N THR A 491 -3.78 -22.27 -29.65
CA THR A 491 -3.93 -22.33 -28.21
C THR A 491 -2.56 -22.52 -27.55
N TYR A 492 -2.32 -21.75 -26.51
CA TYR A 492 -1.15 -21.81 -25.64
C TYR A 492 -1.57 -22.18 -24.21
N ALA A 493 -0.78 -23.00 -23.55
CA ALA A 493 -0.89 -23.18 -22.10
C ALA A 493 0.06 -22.16 -21.45
N VAL A 494 -0.51 -21.23 -20.71
CA VAL A 494 0.23 -20.25 -19.90
C VAL A 494 0.31 -20.76 -18.49
N VAL A 495 1.51 -21.11 -18.06
CA VAL A 495 1.81 -21.43 -16.67
C VAL A 495 1.97 -20.10 -15.92
N THR A 496 1.15 -19.87 -14.91
CA THR A 496 1.14 -18.62 -14.17
C THR A 496 0.85 -18.88 -12.68
N ASN A 497 0.81 -17.85 -11.86
CA ASN A 497 0.33 -17.99 -10.50
C ASN A 497 -1.21 -17.85 -10.45
N ASN A 498 -1.83 -18.41 -9.40
CA ASN A 498 -3.28 -18.39 -9.24
C ASN A 498 -3.88 -16.98 -9.14
N PHE A 499 -3.12 -15.98 -8.66
CA PHE A 499 -3.51 -14.58 -8.66
C PHE A 499 -3.70 -14.04 -10.10
N CYS A 500 -2.70 -14.24 -10.99
CA CYS A 500 -2.80 -13.85 -12.40
C CYS A 500 -3.86 -14.67 -13.14
N ALA A 501 -3.98 -15.98 -12.85
CA ALA A 501 -4.99 -16.84 -13.44
C ALA A 501 -6.42 -16.37 -13.10
N ALA A 502 -6.62 -15.82 -11.91
CA ALA A 502 -7.89 -15.23 -11.48
C ALA A 502 -8.13 -13.80 -12.04
N GLY A 503 -7.20 -13.24 -12.81
CA GLY A 503 -7.31 -11.91 -13.42
C GLY A 503 -6.70 -10.79 -12.58
N GLY A 504 -5.86 -11.14 -11.61
CA GLY A 504 -5.12 -10.18 -10.80
C GLY A 504 -4.25 -9.25 -11.63
N ASP A 505 -3.96 -8.06 -11.13
CA ASP A 505 -3.33 -6.98 -11.86
C ASP A 505 -4.07 -6.68 -13.19
N THR A 506 -3.44 -6.94 -14.32
CA THR A 506 -3.97 -6.67 -15.67
C THR A 506 -4.30 -7.94 -16.47
N TYR A 507 -4.32 -9.12 -15.82
CA TYR A 507 -4.44 -10.41 -16.50
C TYR A 507 -5.88 -10.90 -16.65
N TYR A 508 -6.83 -9.97 -16.87
CA TYR A 508 -8.23 -10.34 -17.03
C TYR A 508 -8.48 -11.33 -18.20
N ALA A 509 -7.71 -11.26 -19.28
CA ALA A 509 -7.78 -12.23 -20.36
C ALA A 509 -7.54 -13.68 -19.87
N PHE A 510 -6.77 -13.88 -18.80
CA PHE A 510 -6.59 -15.20 -18.18
C PHE A 510 -7.83 -15.62 -17.39
N ALA A 511 -8.44 -14.70 -16.62
CA ALA A 511 -9.69 -15.00 -15.93
C ALA A 511 -10.84 -15.33 -16.87
N ALA A 512 -10.87 -14.72 -18.04
CA ALA A 512 -11.87 -14.95 -19.10
C ALA A 512 -11.62 -16.22 -19.94
N ALA A 513 -10.49 -16.90 -19.74
CA ALA A 513 -10.13 -18.09 -20.51
C ALA A 513 -11.16 -19.22 -20.33
N SER A 514 -11.42 -19.94 -21.40
CA SER A 514 -12.42 -21.02 -21.41
C SER A 514 -12.01 -22.25 -20.59
N SER A 515 -10.73 -22.41 -20.28
CA SER A 515 -10.19 -23.54 -19.52
C SER A 515 -8.97 -23.12 -18.72
N GLN A 516 -8.97 -23.45 -17.44
CA GLN A 516 -7.83 -23.25 -16.53
C GLN A 516 -7.93 -24.24 -15.36
N PHE A 517 -6.80 -24.50 -14.72
CA PHE A 517 -6.77 -25.26 -13.48
C PHE A 517 -5.64 -24.78 -12.58
N ASP A 518 -5.88 -24.80 -11.27
CA ASP A 518 -4.88 -24.59 -10.24
C ASP A 518 -4.28 -25.95 -9.85
N THR A 519 -2.97 -26.06 -9.83
CA THR A 519 -2.28 -27.30 -9.49
C THR A 519 -2.26 -27.58 -7.99
N GLY A 520 -2.48 -26.54 -7.18
CA GLY A 520 -2.29 -26.59 -5.73
C GLY A 520 -0.83 -26.62 -5.28
N LEU A 521 0.15 -26.55 -6.22
CA LEU A 521 1.58 -26.52 -5.89
C LEU A 521 1.97 -25.10 -5.44
N PRO A 522 2.46 -24.90 -4.20
CA PRO A 522 2.93 -23.59 -3.75
C PRO A 522 4.11 -23.11 -4.60
N LEU A 523 4.06 -21.88 -5.08
CA LEU A 523 5.07 -21.32 -6.00
C LEU A 523 6.46 -21.21 -5.37
N ASP A 524 6.54 -20.91 -4.08
CA ASP A 524 7.76 -20.89 -3.29
C ASP A 524 8.39 -22.29 -3.17
N GLU A 525 7.59 -23.33 -2.93
CA GLU A 525 8.05 -24.71 -2.92
C GLU A 525 8.53 -25.17 -4.30
N VAL A 526 7.81 -24.80 -5.37
CA VAL A 526 8.22 -25.06 -6.76
C VAL A 526 9.59 -24.45 -7.07
N LEU A 527 9.85 -23.21 -6.62
CA LEU A 527 11.15 -22.57 -6.77
C LEU A 527 12.24 -23.31 -5.99
N MET A 528 11.97 -23.71 -4.74
CA MET A 528 12.90 -24.48 -3.91
C MET A 528 13.22 -25.84 -4.53
N ASP A 529 12.21 -26.54 -5.03
CA ASP A 529 12.35 -27.84 -5.68
C ASP A 529 13.16 -27.75 -6.98
N TYR A 530 12.93 -26.71 -7.78
CA TYR A 530 13.70 -26.45 -8.99
C TYR A 530 15.19 -26.23 -8.68
N ILE A 531 15.47 -25.33 -7.70
CA ILE A 531 16.85 -25.07 -7.29
C ILE A 531 17.53 -26.34 -6.76
N THR A 532 16.83 -27.13 -5.96
CA THR A 532 17.38 -28.32 -5.32
C THR A 532 17.57 -29.46 -6.32
N THR A 533 16.53 -29.71 -7.14
CA THR A 533 16.46 -30.90 -7.99
C THR A 533 17.11 -30.68 -9.35
N GLU A 534 16.76 -29.60 -10.05
CA GLU A 534 17.25 -29.31 -11.39
C GLU A 534 18.63 -28.65 -11.36
N LEU A 535 18.81 -27.63 -10.52
CA LEU A 535 20.06 -26.87 -10.39
C LEU A 535 21.03 -27.51 -9.38
N LYS A 536 20.68 -28.65 -8.77
CA LYS A 536 21.55 -29.40 -7.82
C LYS A 536 22.00 -28.56 -6.63
N GLY A 537 21.14 -27.66 -6.16
CA GLY A 537 21.37 -26.78 -5.01
C GLY A 537 22.24 -25.55 -5.29
N VAL A 538 22.51 -25.22 -6.55
CA VAL A 538 23.35 -24.06 -6.90
C VAL A 538 22.75 -23.27 -8.05
N VAL A 539 22.37 -22.03 -7.77
CA VAL A 539 22.03 -21.06 -8.82
C VAL A 539 23.34 -20.44 -9.32
N GLY A 540 23.77 -20.84 -10.53
CA GLY A 540 25.06 -20.48 -11.09
C GLY A 540 25.02 -19.33 -12.10
N GLU A 541 26.12 -19.24 -12.88
CA GLU A 541 26.37 -18.17 -13.87
C GLU A 541 25.30 -18.07 -14.98
N GLN A 542 24.51 -19.11 -15.21
CA GLN A 542 23.40 -19.08 -16.15
C GLN A 542 22.32 -18.02 -15.79
N TYR A 543 22.28 -17.59 -14.52
CA TYR A 543 21.41 -16.52 -14.04
C TYR A 543 22.19 -15.26 -13.62
N ALA A 544 23.44 -15.08 -14.08
CA ALA A 544 24.21 -13.87 -13.76
C ALA A 544 23.61 -12.59 -14.36
N GLN A 545 22.90 -12.73 -15.48
CA GLN A 545 22.22 -11.65 -16.19
C GLN A 545 20.82 -12.12 -16.62
N PRO A 546 19.88 -11.19 -16.88
CA PRO A 546 18.63 -11.52 -17.57
C PRO A 546 18.88 -12.26 -18.90
N GLN A 547 17.99 -13.17 -19.27
CA GLN A 547 18.14 -14.07 -20.41
C GLN A 547 17.88 -13.39 -21.77
N GLY A 548 17.44 -12.13 -21.78
CA GLY A 548 17.12 -11.37 -22.99
C GLY A 548 15.80 -11.80 -23.64
N ARG A 549 14.85 -12.23 -22.83
CA ARG A 549 13.52 -12.66 -23.27
C ARG A 549 12.62 -11.47 -23.58
N ILE A 550 12.87 -10.31 -22.92
CA ILE A 550 12.09 -9.08 -23.06
C ILE A 550 13.00 -7.97 -23.58
N THR A 551 12.69 -7.45 -24.75
CA THR A 551 13.38 -6.27 -25.30
C THR A 551 12.43 -5.07 -25.22
N ILE A 552 12.88 -3.96 -24.61
CA ILE A 552 12.06 -2.77 -24.41
C ILE A 552 12.66 -1.58 -25.16
N THR A 553 11.83 -0.88 -25.93
CA THR A 553 12.16 0.44 -26.49
C THR A 553 11.41 1.49 -25.69
N LEU A 554 12.13 2.32 -24.94
CA LEU A 554 11.56 3.42 -24.15
C LEU A 554 11.49 4.71 -24.97
N PRO A 555 10.56 5.64 -24.65
CA PRO A 555 10.60 7.01 -25.15
C PRO A 555 11.97 7.64 -24.91
N ALA A 556 12.43 8.50 -25.83
CA ALA A 556 13.62 9.30 -25.56
C ALA A 556 13.33 10.19 -24.34
N GLU A 557 14.25 10.24 -23.40
CA GLU A 557 14.15 11.21 -22.30
C GLU A 557 14.02 12.61 -22.91
N GLU A 558 12.95 13.34 -22.58
CA GLU A 558 12.88 14.74 -22.94
C GLU A 558 14.06 15.43 -22.25
N PRO A 559 14.89 16.19 -23.00
CA PRO A 559 16.00 16.90 -22.40
C PRO A 559 15.40 17.83 -21.33
N THR A 560 15.71 17.56 -20.08
CA THR A 560 15.38 18.46 -18.99
C THR A 560 15.96 19.81 -19.34
N THR A 561 15.12 20.74 -19.78
CA THR A 561 15.54 22.11 -20.05
C THR A 561 16.06 22.65 -18.72
N PRO A 562 17.34 23.04 -18.59
CA PRO A 562 17.82 23.58 -17.33
C PRO A 562 16.95 24.79 -17.03
N THR A 563 16.20 24.74 -15.94
CA THR A 563 15.51 25.92 -15.42
C THR A 563 16.55 26.96 -15.18
N LYS A 564 16.51 28.01 -16.01
CA LYS A 564 17.39 29.18 -15.88
C LYS A 564 17.26 29.68 -14.44
N PRO A 565 18.35 29.85 -13.70
CA PRO A 565 18.26 30.40 -12.36
C PRO A 565 17.55 31.75 -12.43
N GLU A 566 16.41 31.90 -11.74
CA GLU A 566 15.80 33.21 -11.55
C GLU A 566 16.78 34.07 -10.76
N SER A 567 17.17 35.19 -11.35
CA SER A 567 17.99 36.21 -10.68
C SER A 567 17.23 36.71 -9.43
N PRO A 568 17.91 36.95 -8.32
CA PRO A 568 17.25 37.44 -7.10
C PRO A 568 16.57 38.77 -7.40
N LYS A 569 15.27 38.84 -7.16
CA LYS A 569 14.49 40.09 -7.23
C LYS A 569 14.96 40.98 -6.11
N THR A 570 15.60 42.07 -6.45
CA THR A 570 15.87 43.19 -5.55
C THR A 570 14.58 43.74 -5.00
N ALA A 571 14.53 43.88 -3.68
CA ALA A 571 13.40 44.46 -2.98
C ALA A 571 13.22 45.93 -3.44
N ASP A 572 12.03 46.22 -3.99
CA ASP A 572 11.59 47.59 -4.24
C ASP A 572 10.55 47.98 -3.21
N THR A 573 10.88 48.98 -2.41
CA THR A 573 10.04 49.55 -1.36
C THR A 573 9.00 50.47 -1.99
N GLY A 574 7.77 50.00 -2.13
CA GLY A 574 6.60 50.74 -2.64
C GLY A 574 5.47 50.84 -1.63
N VAL A 575 5.32 52.05 -1.18
CA VAL A 575 4.28 52.70 -0.36
C VAL A 575 2.90 52.08 -0.39
N VAL A 576 2.37 51.80 0.80
CA VAL A 576 0.98 51.37 1.08
C VAL A 576 0.02 52.58 1.01
N VAL A 577 -1.05 52.48 0.19
CA VAL A 577 -2.20 53.37 0.23
C VAL A 577 -3.41 52.58 0.70
N TYR A 578 -3.94 52.96 1.86
CA TYR A 578 -5.22 52.45 2.40
C TYR A 578 -6.40 53.00 1.62
N GLY A 579 -7.24 52.11 1.09
CA GLY A 579 -8.56 52.43 0.56
C GLY A 579 -9.66 51.73 1.38
N LEU A 580 -10.31 52.49 2.23
CA LEU A 580 -11.53 52.11 2.96
C LEU A 580 -12.73 52.06 2.00
N VAL A 581 -13.39 50.92 1.92
CA VAL A 581 -14.77 50.88 1.37
C VAL A 581 -15.68 50.18 2.38
N ALA A 582 -16.58 50.98 2.93
CA ALA A 582 -17.67 50.53 3.75
C ALA A 582 -18.85 50.07 2.87
N VAL A 583 -19.41 48.91 3.12
CA VAL A 583 -20.74 48.55 2.60
C VAL A 583 -21.64 48.06 3.74
N ARG A 584 -22.82 48.66 3.72
CA ARG A 584 -23.87 48.64 4.72
C ARG A 584 -24.66 47.34 4.83
N HIS A 585 -25.17 47.13 6.03
CA HIS A 585 -26.22 46.23 6.50
C HIS A 585 -27.43 46.04 5.58
N GLY A 586 -27.93 44.82 5.56
CA GLY A 586 -29.27 44.48 5.14
C GLY A 586 -29.79 43.29 5.94
N SER A 587 -30.42 43.59 7.08
CA SER A 587 -31.14 42.63 7.90
C SER A 587 -32.49 42.25 7.25
N ARG A 588 -32.81 40.95 7.17
CA ARG A 588 -34.21 40.49 7.14
C ARG A 588 -34.42 39.29 8.03
N ARG A 589 -35.22 39.51 9.06
CA ARG A 589 -35.87 38.51 9.90
C ARG A 589 -36.92 37.75 9.10
N CYS A 590 -37.05 36.47 9.31
CA CYS A 590 -38.34 35.77 9.24
C CYS A 590 -38.46 34.80 10.42
N ARG A 591 -39.67 34.83 11.00
CA ARG A 591 -40.20 34.16 12.17
C ARG A 591 -40.28 32.63 11.92
N GLY A 592 -40.03 31.74 12.85
CA GLY A 592 -40.80 31.21 13.97
C GLY A 592 -42.03 30.37 13.60
N GLY A 593 -42.03 29.09 13.91
CA GLY A 593 -43.20 28.21 13.86
C GLY A 593 -42.83 26.77 14.18
N ASP A 594 -43.03 26.37 15.41
CA ASP A 594 -43.48 25.07 15.91
C ASP A 594 -42.87 23.76 15.40
N LEU A 595 -42.15 23.06 16.29
CA LEU A 595 -42.16 21.62 16.43
C LEU A 595 -41.83 21.24 17.89
N GLN A 596 -42.87 21.21 18.74
CA GLN A 596 -42.94 20.38 19.93
C GLN A 596 -43.77 19.15 19.53
N GLU A 597 -43.17 17.98 19.68
CA GLU A 597 -43.74 16.65 19.90
C GLU A 597 -42.91 15.57 19.22
N ALA A 598 -41.88 15.10 19.88
CA ALA A 598 -41.37 13.74 19.81
C ALA A 598 -40.21 13.53 20.83
N GLN A 599 -40.45 13.83 22.08
CA GLN A 599 -39.61 13.35 23.20
C GLN A 599 -40.42 12.37 24.03
N GLY A 600 -40.19 11.10 23.85
CA GLY A 600 -40.76 10.03 24.66
C GLY A 600 -40.57 8.70 23.97
N HIS A 601 -39.51 8.00 24.29
CA HIS A 601 -39.19 6.58 24.16
C HIS A 601 -37.76 6.26 23.70
N LEU A 602 -36.79 6.85 24.36
CA LEU A 602 -35.36 6.44 24.13
C LEU A 602 -34.54 6.38 25.41
N SER A 603 -35.17 6.28 26.59
CA SER A 603 -34.41 6.26 27.87
C SER A 603 -34.14 4.86 28.45
N ASP A 604 -34.59 3.77 27.81
CA ASP A 604 -34.51 2.43 28.40
C ASP A 604 -33.52 1.43 27.72
N LEU A 605 -32.62 1.92 26.84
CA LEU A 605 -31.65 1.03 26.15
C LEU A 605 -30.17 1.35 26.44
N LEU A 606 -29.88 2.13 27.48
CA LEU A 606 -28.51 2.58 27.83
C LEU A 606 -28.07 2.15 29.24
N SER A 607 -28.32 0.90 29.64
CA SER A 607 -27.75 0.39 30.88
C SER A 607 -27.35 -1.08 30.77
N LEU A 608 -26.24 -1.34 30.06
CA LEU A 608 -25.49 -2.61 30.18
C LEU A 608 -24.02 -2.35 29.83
N THR A 609 -23.33 -1.56 30.69
CA THR A 609 -21.88 -1.63 30.80
C THR A 609 -21.56 -2.56 31.96
N GLN A 610 -21.24 -3.80 31.70
CA GLN A 610 -20.65 -4.69 32.70
C GLN A 610 -19.15 -4.44 32.76
N HIS A 611 -18.71 -3.93 33.90
CA HIS A 611 -17.32 -3.91 34.33
C HIS A 611 -16.85 -5.34 34.61
N PHE A 612 -15.77 -5.77 33.97
CA PHE A 612 -14.95 -6.88 34.44
C PHE A 612 -13.66 -6.34 35.03
N PRO A 613 -13.29 -6.70 36.26
CA PRO A 613 -12.03 -6.25 36.84
C PRO A 613 -10.86 -7.10 36.33
N CYS A 614 -9.82 -6.47 35.80
CA CYS A 614 -8.53 -7.09 35.58
C CYS A 614 -7.80 -7.31 36.92
N PRO A 615 -7.09 -8.42 37.13
CA PRO A 615 -6.27 -8.62 38.33
C PRO A 615 -4.90 -7.94 38.14
N GLY A 616 -4.68 -6.91 38.91
CA GLY A 616 -3.39 -6.46 39.47
C GLY A 616 -2.25 -6.21 38.49
N GLY A 617 -2.16 -4.99 37.99
CA GLY A 617 -1.01 -4.40 37.32
C GLY A 617 -1.40 -3.02 36.83
N GLN A 618 -0.66 -1.99 37.17
CA GLN A 618 -0.91 -0.64 36.67
C GLN A 618 -0.84 -0.66 35.14
N ALA A 619 -1.99 -0.51 34.49
CA ALA A 619 -2.04 -0.26 33.06
C ALA A 619 -1.46 1.14 32.80
N PRO A 620 -0.66 1.31 31.70
CA PRO A 620 -0.31 2.64 31.25
C PRO A 620 -1.59 3.39 30.84
N PRO A 621 -1.63 4.73 30.89
CA PRO A 621 -2.82 5.50 30.56
C PRO A 621 -3.09 5.39 29.05
N GLY A 622 -3.85 4.37 28.67
CA GLY A 622 -4.43 4.21 27.35
C GLY A 622 -5.85 4.73 27.37
N LEU A 623 -6.11 5.76 26.61
CA LEU A 623 -7.43 6.37 26.50
C LEU A 623 -8.43 5.39 25.89
N PHE A 624 -9.52 5.13 26.58
CA PHE A 624 -10.74 4.59 25.97
C PHE A 624 -11.36 5.68 25.09
N LEU A 625 -11.05 5.68 23.82
CA LEU A 625 -11.74 6.50 22.82
C LEU A 625 -13.16 5.97 22.67
N SER A 626 -14.15 6.59 23.32
CA SER A 626 -15.55 6.28 23.08
C SER A 626 -15.98 6.93 21.77
N TRP A 627 -15.81 6.22 20.65
CA TRP A 627 -16.30 6.65 19.35
C TRP A 627 -17.84 6.59 19.35
N ARG A 628 -18.50 7.74 19.27
CA ARG A 628 -19.95 7.79 19.10
C ARG A 628 -20.27 7.87 17.60
N TYR A 629 -20.84 6.82 17.07
CA TYR A 629 -21.42 6.77 15.76
C TYR A 629 -22.92 7.09 15.84
N SER A 630 -23.41 8.00 14.99
CA SER A 630 -24.86 8.23 14.84
C SER A 630 -25.48 7.01 14.16
N ALA A 631 -26.31 6.27 14.88
CA ALA A 631 -26.87 4.96 14.53
C ALA A 631 -27.88 4.97 13.37
N THR A 632 -27.86 5.97 12.47
CA THR A 632 -28.93 6.16 11.48
C THR A 632 -28.78 5.37 10.18
N LYS A 633 -27.68 4.63 9.95
CA LYS A 633 -27.50 3.83 8.74
C LYS A 633 -26.75 2.49 8.97
N ILE A 634 -26.82 1.91 10.13
CA ILE A 634 -26.34 0.51 10.29
C ILE A 634 -27.51 -0.40 9.94
N THR A 635 -27.43 -1.05 8.78
CA THR A 635 -28.44 -1.99 8.32
C THR A 635 -28.33 -3.34 9.06
N LYS A 636 -29.35 -4.19 8.86
CA LYS A 636 -29.50 -5.49 9.53
C LYS A 636 -28.28 -6.40 9.40
N THR A 637 -27.48 -6.26 8.33
CA THR A 637 -26.31 -7.13 8.05
C THR A 637 -25.14 -6.82 8.99
N ALA A 638 -24.83 -5.55 9.25
CA ALA A 638 -23.84 -5.17 10.26
C ALA A 638 -24.29 -5.62 11.68
N PHE A 639 -25.61 -5.66 11.91
CA PHE A 639 -26.20 -6.18 13.15
C PHE A 639 -26.11 -7.70 13.22
N GLN A 640 -26.19 -8.42 12.09
CA GLN A 640 -26.04 -9.88 12.02
C GLN A 640 -24.58 -10.28 12.23
N ILE A 641 -23.62 -9.61 11.57
CA ILE A 641 -22.17 -9.79 11.80
C ILE A 641 -21.83 -9.49 13.26
N ARG A 642 -22.42 -8.43 13.85
CA ARG A 642 -22.27 -8.10 15.26
C ARG A 642 -22.87 -9.14 16.20
N ARG A 643 -23.93 -9.84 15.78
CA ARG A 643 -24.59 -10.91 16.54
C ARG A 643 -23.85 -12.25 16.41
N ASP A 644 -23.18 -12.50 15.28
CA ASP A 644 -22.37 -13.70 15.05
C ASP A 644 -20.93 -13.53 15.57
N MET A 645 -20.53 -12.27 15.91
CA MET A 645 -19.27 -11.91 16.57
C MET A 645 -19.40 -11.74 18.10
N LEU A 646 -20.62 -11.77 18.66
CA LEU A 646 -20.93 -11.90 20.08
C LEU A 646 -21.31 -13.34 20.40
#